data_80d4d3332cfbb67770836e50a6597ba6
#
_entry.id   80d4d3332cfbb67770836e50a6597ba6
#
_cell.length_a   1.000
_cell.length_b   1.000
_cell.length_c   1.000
_cell.angle_alpha   90.00
_cell.angle_beta   90.00
_cell.angle_gamma   90.00
#
_symmetry.space_group_name_H-M   'P 1'
#
loop_
_entity.id
_entity.type
_entity.pdbx_description
1 polymer ?
#
loop_
_entity_poly.entity_id
_entity_poly.type
_entity_poly.pdbx_seq_one_letter_code
_entity_poly.pdbx_strand_id
1 'polypeptide(L)'
;MGADDGPSASAPVDPAIYGVELTPDDYGHWAFRPIVRYDVPVSGRGAEWIQNPIDAFVLEKLRLKGLSPSPPADDRTWFRRVTFDLAGLPPTPEQLEEFLSDRSSDRRERVVDRLLADPNYGARWGRRWLDVVRYADTNGYERDGDKPHAWRYRDFVIDSLNADKPFNRFLTEQLAGDELDDSDAETMIATTFLRLGTWDDEPADPKVDRYDQLDDIVGTVSATFLGLTLRCARCHNHKFEPLSQLDYSRMLAIFEPLKRPQNERIDLDVAVGTRAELADYDAAVARHDAAVKSLKEQMAQLDDLVRERYFVAGRTKLPREAYEAHKIADASRTADQMRLVKETQKQFEEELALIRTADETRQREAFAAAIKSIEGAAPSMLPRAYIWKEPPGPFSATQVFRRGSPASPAGTVEAGFPAVLAACEVPLIPSGKESRTSLRRLSLARWMTGPKNPLVARVIINRLWQGHFGEGLVSSENDFGVMGNLPSHPQLLDWLASELRDPVVERADQQSEVPEPPPAPPLRRGGGDRGRDGEIIGPNPQAWRLKRIHKLIVLSNTYAQASDFRDDGAQVNVDDSLLWRFPYRRLEAEAVRDAVLAANGRLNPKMGGPGVYPKIAREVLEGQSRPGLGWGKFDDGESCRRSVYVFVKRSLLLPEMELLDFADTTASCEQRPVSTIPTQALTLMNGEFLNEEARHFAARLVREVGTDRRARIDRAFRLALCRAPTADEVISAEKFLDRQEMRIAEEEDRAAATQPPRDPSRTALEAFCLVLYNLNEFVYID
;
A
#
# COMPACT_ATOMS: atom_id res chain seq x y z
N MET A 1 -29.93 6.24 49.39
CA MET A 1 -29.89 6.26 47.93
C MET A 1 -28.69 5.39 47.60
N GLY A 2 -28.97 4.14 47.20
CA GLY A 2 -27.95 3.14 46.92
C GLY A 2 -27.10 3.56 45.73
N ALA A 3 -25.79 3.53 45.85
CA ALA A 3 -24.88 3.53 44.74
C ALA A 3 -25.16 2.25 43.96
N ASP A 4 -25.55 2.42 42.71
CA ASP A 4 -25.63 1.35 41.72
C ASP A 4 -24.19 0.86 41.50
N ASP A 5 -23.82 -0.23 42.16
CA ASP A 5 -22.57 -0.93 41.90
C ASP A 5 -22.63 -1.51 40.47
N GLY A 6 -22.29 -0.67 39.51
CA GLY A 6 -22.13 -1.12 38.12
C GLY A 6 -21.13 -2.27 38.07
N PRO A 7 -21.25 -3.17 37.11
CA PRO A 7 -20.41 -4.38 37.01
C PRO A 7 -18.93 -4.00 37.10
N SER A 8 -18.19 -4.75 37.90
CA SER A 8 -16.72 -4.57 38.11
C SER A 8 -16.04 -4.49 36.73
N ALA A 9 -15.19 -3.50 36.52
CA ALA A 9 -14.42 -3.32 35.29
C ALA A 9 -13.54 -4.53 34.90
N SER A 10 -13.41 -5.51 35.78
CA SER A 10 -12.66 -6.76 35.59
C SER A 10 -13.54 -7.98 35.26
N ALA A 11 -14.88 -7.84 35.34
CA ALA A 11 -15.79 -8.94 35.02
C ALA A 11 -16.09 -8.99 33.51
N PRO A 12 -16.39 -10.19 32.95
CA PRO A 12 -16.87 -10.28 31.57
C PRO A 12 -18.13 -9.43 31.35
N VAL A 13 -18.26 -8.80 30.18
CA VAL A 13 -19.49 -8.06 29.84
C VAL A 13 -20.66 -9.00 29.66
N ASP A 14 -21.87 -8.47 29.94
CA ASP A 14 -23.11 -9.19 29.69
C ASP A 14 -23.42 -9.20 28.17
N PRO A 15 -23.43 -10.37 27.51
CA PRO A 15 -23.77 -10.47 26.10
C PRO A 15 -25.18 -9.99 25.75
N ALA A 16 -26.12 -9.98 26.70
CA ALA A 16 -27.46 -9.47 26.49
C ALA A 16 -27.49 -7.94 26.29
N ILE A 17 -26.49 -7.22 26.79
CA ILE A 17 -26.37 -5.76 26.67
C ILE A 17 -25.52 -5.35 25.47
N TYR A 18 -24.40 -6.04 25.24
CA TYR A 18 -23.39 -5.67 24.24
C TYR A 18 -23.41 -6.53 22.99
N GLY A 19 -24.16 -7.63 22.99
CA GLY A 19 -24.43 -8.49 21.85
C GLY A 19 -25.67 -8.07 21.05
N VAL A 20 -25.96 -8.80 20.00
CA VAL A 20 -27.19 -8.73 19.20
C VAL A 20 -27.79 -10.13 19.09
N GLU A 21 -29.10 -10.24 19.18
CA GLU A 21 -29.79 -11.50 18.90
C GLU A 21 -29.89 -11.68 17.38
N LEU A 22 -29.26 -12.72 16.88
CA LEU A 22 -29.19 -13.01 15.45
C LEU A 22 -30.43 -13.80 15.04
N THR A 23 -31.05 -13.40 13.95
CA THR A 23 -32.24 -14.02 13.36
C THR A 23 -31.87 -14.91 12.16
N PRO A 24 -32.73 -15.81 11.70
CA PRO A 24 -32.54 -16.55 10.47
C PRO A 24 -32.32 -15.64 9.22
N ASP A 25 -32.91 -14.46 9.21
CA ASP A 25 -32.78 -13.51 8.11
C ASP A 25 -31.37 -12.92 8.06
N ASP A 26 -30.71 -12.70 9.21
CA ASP A 26 -29.32 -12.24 9.28
C ASP A 26 -28.37 -13.23 8.61
N TYR A 27 -28.52 -14.51 8.91
CA TYR A 27 -27.76 -15.58 8.24
C TYR A 27 -28.18 -15.76 6.78
N GLY A 28 -29.42 -15.35 6.43
CA GLY A 28 -30.00 -15.39 5.10
C GLY A 28 -29.41 -14.32 4.16
N HIS A 29 -28.73 -13.29 4.65
CA HIS A 29 -28.12 -12.26 3.81
C HIS A 29 -27.09 -12.87 2.85
N TRP A 30 -27.08 -12.41 1.60
CA TRP A 30 -26.28 -13.02 0.53
C TRP A 30 -24.80 -13.13 0.87
N ALA A 31 -24.22 -12.11 1.52
CA ALA A 31 -22.80 -12.06 1.82
C ALA A 31 -22.37 -13.08 2.89
N PHE A 32 -23.26 -13.48 3.81
CA PHE A 32 -22.98 -14.43 4.89
C PHE A 32 -23.26 -15.88 4.49
N ARG A 33 -23.91 -16.11 3.35
CA ARG A 33 -24.14 -17.47 2.83
C ARG A 33 -22.84 -18.09 2.31
N PRO A 34 -22.68 -19.41 2.42
CA PRO A 34 -21.55 -20.10 1.79
C PRO A 34 -21.44 -19.76 0.30
N ILE A 35 -20.20 -19.71 -0.19
CA ILE A 35 -19.93 -19.56 -1.63
C ILE A 35 -20.42 -20.82 -2.35
N VAL A 36 -21.19 -20.61 -3.41
CA VAL A 36 -21.73 -21.70 -4.25
C VAL A 36 -21.04 -21.69 -5.61
N ARG A 37 -20.53 -22.84 -6.03
CA ARG A 37 -20.06 -23.01 -7.40
C ARG A 37 -21.27 -23.27 -8.29
N TYR A 38 -21.73 -22.23 -8.96
CA TYR A 38 -22.83 -22.35 -9.91
C TYR A 38 -22.36 -23.03 -11.21
N ASP A 39 -23.26 -23.79 -11.82
CA ASP A 39 -23.04 -24.30 -13.16
C ASP A 39 -22.96 -23.15 -14.15
N VAL A 40 -22.05 -23.23 -15.10
CA VAL A 40 -21.91 -22.23 -16.16
C VAL A 40 -23.17 -22.29 -17.04
N PRO A 41 -23.87 -21.17 -17.26
CA PRO A 41 -25.07 -21.17 -18.09
C PRO A 41 -24.81 -21.74 -19.48
N VAL A 42 -25.57 -22.76 -19.87
CA VAL A 42 -25.36 -23.47 -21.13
C VAL A 42 -26.43 -23.04 -22.12
N SER A 43 -25.97 -22.57 -23.27
CA SER A 43 -26.70 -22.47 -24.53
C SER A 43 -28.01 -21.67 -24.60
N GLY A 44 -28.16 -21.06 -25.72
CA GLY A 44 -29.26 -20.22 -26.18
C GLY A 44 -28.81 -19.36 -27.34
N ARG A 45 -29.65 -18.48 -27.84
CA ARG A 45 -29.35 -17.52 -28.92
C ARG A 45 -28.14 -16.64 -28.53
N GLY A 46 -27.07 -16.60 -29.34
CA GLY A 46 -25.87 -15.84 -29.08
C GLY A 46 -24.79 -16.63 -28.32
N ALA A 47 -24.92 -17.97 -28.19
CA ALA A 47 -23.91 -18.82 -27.54
C ALA A 47 -22.55 -18.76 -28.28
N GLU A 48 -22.54 -18.39 -29.55
CA GLU A 48 -21.34 -18.13 -30.35
C GLU A 48 -20.50 -16.96 -29.86
N TRP A 49 -21.07 -16.08 -29.04
CA TRP A 49 -20.36 -14.98 -28.39
C TRP A 49 -19.55 -15.42 -27.17
N ILE A 50 -19.82 -16.59 -26.61
CA ILE A 50 -19.17 -17.07 -25.38
C ILE A 50 -17.76 -17.56 -25.69
N GLN A 51 -16.75 -16.91 -25.13
CA GLN A 51 -15.35 -17.30 -25.17
C GLN A 51 -14.95 -18.11 -23.93
N ASN A 52 -15.43 -17.70 -22.77
CA ASN A 52 -15.17 -18.37 -21.51
C ASN A 52 -16.39 -18.28 -20.54
N PRO A 53 -16.33 -18.90 -19.35
CA PRO A 53 -17.47 -18.92 -18.41
C PRO A 53 -17.99 -17.54 -18.00
N ILE A 54 -17.15 -16.51 -17.91
CA ILE A 54 -17.57 -15.14 -17.58
C ILE A 54 -18.62 -14.66 -18.56
N ASP A 55 -18.39 -14.87 -19.84
CA ASP A 55 -19.28 -14.45 -20.94
C ASP A 55 -20.66 -15.11 -20.83
N ALA A 56 -20.69 -16.37 -20.39
CA ALA A 56 -21.95 -17.09 -20.26
C ALA A 56 -22.86 -16.44 -19.20
N PHE A 57 -22.31 -16.10 -18.03
CA PHE A 57 -23.06 -15.43 -16.96
C PHE A 57 -23.52 -14.01 -17.37
N VAL A 58 -22.64 -13.24 -18.03
CA VAL A 58 -22.97 -11.90 -18.51
C VAL A 58 -24.06 -11.98 -19.59
N LEU A 59 -23.92 -12.86 -20.57
CA LEU A 59 -24.88 -13.04 -21.66
C LEU A 59 -26.26 -13.46 -21.13
N GLU A 60 -26.31 -14.36 -20.14
CA GLU A 60 -27.56 -14.74 -19.50
C GLU A 60 -28.27 -13.53 -18.87
N LYS A 61 -27.53 -12.69 -18.14
CA LYS A 61 -28.06 -11.50 -17.50
C LYS A 61 -28.56 -10.47 -18.53
N LEU A 62 -27.80 -10.24 -19.60
CA LEU A 62 -28.18 -9.35 -20.69
C LEU A 62 -29.49 -9.84 -21.37
N ARG A 63 -29.61 -11.13 -21.66
CA ARG A 63 -30.81 -11.73 -22.24
C ARG A 63 -32.05 -11.56 -21.39
N LEU A 64 -31.93 -11.74 -20.07
CA LEU A 64 -33.03 -11.52 -19.11
C LEU A 64 -33.54 -10.06 -19.13
N LYS A 65 -32.72 -9.13 -19.59
CA LYS A 65 -33.04 -7.71 -19.74
C LYS A 65 -33.34 -7.29 -21.18
N GLY A 66 -33.35 -8.25 -22.12
CA GLY A 66 -33.61 -7.98 -23.54
C GLY A 66 -32.47 -7.27 -24.26
N LEU A 67 -31.25 -7.29 -23.67
CA LEU A 67 -30.04 -6.68 -24.24
C LEU A 67 -29.19 -7.70 -24.97
N SER A 68 -28.34 -7.20 -25.86
CA SER A 68 -27.27 -7.94 -26.50
C SER A 68 -25.92 -7.26 -26.16
N PRO A 69 -24.82 -8.02 -26.10
CA PRO A 69 -23.49 -7.43 -25.92
C PRO A 69 -23.10 -6.54 -27.11
N SER A 70 -22.22 -5.58 -26.87
CA SER A 70 -21.64 -4.76 -27.92
C SER A 70 -20.69 -5.57 -28.82
N PRO A 71 -20.45 -5.11 -30.07
CA PRO A 71 -19.41 -5.70 -30.91
C PRO A 71 -18.06 -5.73 -30.23
N PRO A 72 -17.12 -6.60 -30.64
CA PRO A 72 -15.76 -6.57 -30.13
C PRO A 72 -15.06 -5.27 -30.51
N ALA A 73 -14.25 -4.73 -29.60
CA ALA A 73 -13.30 -3.68 -29.90
C ALA A 73 -12.28 -4.17 -30.94
N ASP A 74 -11.70 -3.23 -31.70
CA ASP A 74 -10.59 -3.58 -32.59
C ASP A 74 -9.35 -4.05 -31.80
N ASP A 75 -8.45 -4.75 -32.50
CA ASP A 75 -7.26 -5.34 -31.87
C ASP A 75 -6.32 -4.31 -31.25
N ARG A 76 -6.23 -3.10 -31.80
CA ARG A 76 -5.42 -2.00 -31.25
C ARG A 76 -6.02 -1.51 -29.93
N THR A 77 -7.31 -1.25 -29.91
CA THR A 77 -8.06 -0.82 -28.71
C THR A 77 -7.93 -1.87 -27.61
N TRP A 78 -8.17 -3.16 -27.94
CA TRP A 78 -7.98 -4.25 -26.97
C TRP A 78 -6.54 -4.32 -26.45
N PHE A 79 -5.53 -4.20 -27.33
CA PHE A 79 -4.12 -4.30 -26.93
C PHE A 79 -3.68 -3.12 -26.05
N ARG A 80 -4.11 -1.89 -26.39
CA ARG A 80 -3.86 -0.70 -25.56
C ARG A 80 -4.51 -0.86 -24.18
N ARG A 81 -5.79 -1.27 -24.15
CA ARG A 81 -6.55 -1.51 -22.92
C ARG A 81 -5.86 -2.50 -22.00
N VAL A 82 -5.55 -3.70 -22.48
CA VAL A 82 -4.96 -4.76 -21.66
C VAL A 82 -3.55 -4.41 -21.17
N THR A 83 -2.78 -3.64 -21.95
CA THR A 83 -1.44 -3.19 -21.54
C THR A 83 -1.53 -2.18 -20.39
N PHE A 84 -2.43 -1.20 -20.48
CA PHE A 84 -2.67 -0.28 -19.36
C PHE A 84 -3.25 -0.99 -18.13
N ASP A 85 -4.15 -1.93 -18.32
CA ASP A 85 -4.76 -2.63 -17.19
C ASP A 85 -3.77 -3.51 -16.43
N LEU A 86 -2.95 -4.29 -17.14
CA LEU A 86 -2.04 -5.23 -16.50
C LEU A 86 -0.69 -4.60 -16.14
N ALA A 87 -0.13 -3.71 -16.97
CA ALA A 87 1.18 -3.10 -16.72
C ALA A 87 1.12 -1.63 -16.29
N GLY A 88 -0.02 -0.93 -16.46
CA GLY A 88 -0.16 0.49 -16.13
C GLY A 88 0.62 1.43 -17.04
N LEU A 89 1.00 0.98 -18.25
CA LEU A 89 1.78 1.71 -19.24
C LEU A 89 1.16 1.57 -20.63
N PRO A 90 1.38 2.51 -21.55
CA PRO A 90 1.02 2.32 -22.95
C PRO A 90 1.92 1.24 -23.59
N PRO A 91 1.40 0.49 -24.58
CA PRO A 91 2.26 -0.34 -25.40
C PRO A 91 3.23 0.52 -26.23
N THR A 92 4.42 -0.02 -26.51
CA THR A 92 5.30 0.65 -27.49
C THR A 92 4.77 0.46 -28.92
N PRO A 93 5.11 1.36 -29.85
CA PRO A 93 4.75 1.20 -31.26
C PRO A 93 5.19 -0.15 -31.84
N GLU A 94 6.38 -0.61 -31.46
CA GLU A 94 6.96 -1.88 -31.91
C GLU A 94 6.17 -3.09 -31.39
N GLN A 95 5.75 -3.08 -30.12
CA GLN A 95 4.91 -4.12 -29.51
C GLN A 95 3.53 -4.19 -30.19
N LEU A 96 2.97 -3.02 -30.51
CA LEU A 96 1.68 -2.94 -31.20
C LEU A 96 1.77 -3.48 -32.63
N GLU A 97 2.81 -3.12 -33.38
CA GLU A 97 3.05 -3.62 -34.74
C GLU A 97 3.27 -5.14 -34.77
N GLU A 98 4.06 -5.67 -33.81
CA GLU A 98 4.24 -7.11 -33.63
C GLU A 98 2.90 -7.81 -33.43
N PHE A 99 2.07 -7.32 -32.49
CA PHE A 99 0.77 -7.90 -32.19
C PHE A 99 -0.20 -7.82 -33.38
N LEU A 100 -0.27 -6.68 -34.09
CA LEU A 100 -1.16 -6.51 -35.22
C LEU A 100 -0.74 -7.32 -36.45
N SER A 101 0.54 -7.64 -36.59
CA SER A 101 1.06 -8.48 -37.68
C SER A 101 0.88 -9.97 -37.41
N ASP A 102 0.78 -10.37 -36.15
CA ASP A 102 0.58 -11.75 -35.74
C ASP A 102 -0.86 -12.21 -36.03
N ARG A 103 -0.99 -13.31 -36.79
CA ARG A 103 -2.27 -13.91 -37.21
C ARG A 103 -2.60 -15.21 -36.47
N SER A 104 -1.79 -15.62 -35.51
CA SER A 104 -2.04 -16.84 -34.74
C SER A 104 -3.27 -16.68 -33.83
N SER A 105 -3.97 -17.79 -33.61
CA SER A 105 -5.21 -17.80 -32.79
C SER A 105 -4.95 -17.53 -31.32
N ASP A 106 -3.74 -17.81 -30.81
CA ASP A 106 -3.33 -17.65 -29.41
C ASP A 106 -2.58 -16.33 -29.12
N ARG A 107 -2.53 -15.40 -30.10
CA ARG A 107 -1.78 -14.12 -29.95
C ARG A 107 -2.21 -13.31 -28.73
N ARG A 108 -3.51 -13.24 -28.42
CA ARG A 108 -4.02 -12.52 -27.24
C ARG A 108 -3.58 -13.18 -25.95
N GLU A 109 -3.62 -14.50 -25.88
CA GLU A 109 -3.16 -15.28 -24.74
C GLU A 109 -1.67 -15.05 -24.46
N ARG A 110 -0.81 -15.12 -25.49
CA ARG A 110 0.63 -14.84 -25.36
C ARG A 110 0.92 -13.42 -24.88
N VAL A 111 0.15 -12.43 -25.35
CA VAL A 111 0.25 -11.03 -24.86
C VAL A 111 -0.09 -10.96 -23.37
N VAL A 112 -1.18 -11.58 -22.95
CA VAL A 112 -1.61 -11.59 -21.55
C VAL A 112 -0.58 -12.29 -20.66
N ASP A 113 -0.06 -13.44 -21.08
CA ASP A 113 0.98 -14.17 -20.33
C ASP A 113 2.26 -13.32 -20.17
N ARG A 114 2.68 -12.62 -21.24
CA ARG A 114 3.82 -11.70 -21.19
C ARG A 114 3.59 -10.55 -20.23
N LEU A 115 2.41 -9.93 -20.25
CA LEU A 115 2.07 -8.80 -19.37
C LEU A 115 1.95 -9.23 -17.90
N LEU A 116 1.42 -10.42 -17.64
CA LEU A 116 1.36 -10.99 -16.29
C LEU A 116 2.75 -11.40 -15.75
N ALA A 117 3.71 -11.67 -16.62
CA ALA A 117 5.10 -11.95 -16.26
C ALA A 117 5.95 -10.66 -16.13
N ASP A 118 5.47 -9.53 -16.63
CA ASP A 118 6.17 -8.24 -16.57
C ASP A 118 6.18 -7.69 -15.12
N PRO A 119 7.33 -7.25 -14.59
CA PRO A 119 7.41 -6.63 -13.26
C PRO A 119 6.47 -5.42 -13.07
N ASN A 120 6.09 -4.75 -14.15
CA ASN A 120 5.13 -3.64 -14.11
C ASN A 120 3.72 -4.07 -13.66
N TYR A 121 3.37 -5.36 -13.79
CA TYR A 121 2.13 -5.92 -13.24
C TYR A 121 2.02 -5.68 -11.73
N GLY A 122 3.06 -6.03 -10.97
CA GLY A 122 3.08 -5.78 -9.52
C GLY A 122 3.04 -4.30 -9.17
N ALA A 123 3.71 -3.43 -9.93
CA ALA A 123 3.67 -1.98 -9.75
C ALA A 123 2.25 -1.42 -9.97
N ARG A 124 1.55 -1.90 -11.00
CA ARG A 124 0.18 -1.50 -11.34
C ARG A 124 -0.83 -1.95 -10.30
N TRP A 125 -0.88 -3.24 -10.01
CA TRP A 125 -1.86 -3.84 -9.09
C TRP A 125 -1.51 -3.59 -7.63
N GLY A 126 -0.21 -3.45 -7.33
CA GLY A 126 0.27 -3.01 -6.03
C GLY A 126 -0.21 -1.61 -5.68
N ARG A 127 -0.22 -0.66 -6.65
CA ARG A 127 -0.73 0.69 -6.38
C ARG A 127 -2.20 0.68 -5.91
N ARG A 128 -3.04 -0.13 -6.54
CA ARG A 128 -4.45 -0.30 -6.12
C ARG A 128 -4.57 -0.89 -4.72
N TRP A 129 -3.73 -1.87 -4.39
CA TRP A 129 -3.67 -2.42 -3.04
C TRP A 129 -3.25 -1.38 -2.00
N LEU A 130 -2.28 -0.53 -2.36
CA LEU A 130 -1.79 0.54 -1.49
C LEU A 130 -2.86 1.60 -1.15
N ASP A 131 -3.86 1.82 -2.02
CA ASP A 131 -5.01 2.67 -1.73
C ASP A 131 -5.91 2.06 -0.65
N VAL A 132 -6.24 0.79 -0.81
CA VAL A 132 -7.10 0.06 0.13
C VAL A 132 -6.49 0.01 1.53
N VAL A 133 -5.16 -0.10 1.62
CA VAL A 133 -4.44 -0.18 2.90
C VAL A 133 -3.98 1.18 3.42
N ARG A 134 -4.44 2.30 2.83
CA ARG A 134 -4.11 3.67 3.24
C ARG A 134 -2.61 3.96 3.33
N TYR A 135 -1.84 3.45 2.37
CA TYR A 135 -0.39 3.63 2.35
C TYR A 135 0.00 5.10 2.22
N ALA A 136 0.92 5.52 3.07
CA ALA A 136 1.67 6.76 2.94
C ALA A 136 3.03 6.62 3.61
N ASP A 137 4.01 7.42 3.17
CA ASP A 137 5.36 7.46 3.75
C ASP A 137 5.43 8.37 4.98
N THR A 138 4.31 9.05 5.35
CA THR A 138 4.22 9.92 6.52
C THR A 138 3.01 9.59 7.39
N ASN A 139 3.03 10.06 8.65
CA ASN A 139 2.03 9.69 9.65
C ASN A 139 0.77 10.58 9.68
N GLY A 140 0.76 11.69 8.95
CA GLY A 140 -0.32 12.67 9.00
C GLY A 140 -0.26 13.55 10.28
N TYR A 141 -1.40 14.16 10.63
CA TYR A 141 -1.53 15.13 11.69
C TYR A 141 -0.63 16.35 11.52
N GLU A 142 -0.51 17.19 12.58
CA GLU A 142 0.13 18.50 12.50
C GLU A 142 1.62 18.44 12.12
N ARG A 143 2.33 17.41 12.54
CA ARG A 143 3.78 17.29 12.27
C ARG A 143 4.08 16.50 11.01
N ASP A 144 3.19 15.63 10.61
CA ASP A 144 3.29 14.76 9.43
C ASP A 144 4.69 14.16 9.24
N GLY A 145 5.22 13.57 10.34
CA GLY A 145 6.54 12.97 10.37
C GLY A 145 6.66 11.73 9.47
N ASP A 146 7.86 11.45 9.00
CA ASP A 146 8.14 10.30 8.16
C ASP A 146 7.88 8.98 8.90
N LYS A 147 7.38 7.97 8.17
CA LYS A 147 7.33 6.57 8.59
C LYS A 147 8.60 5.87 8.09
N PRO A 148 9.59 5.63 8.96
CA PRO A 148 10.85 5.05 8.51
C PRO A 148 10.61 3.68 7.91
N HIS A 149 11.20 3.46 6.72
CA HIS A 149 11.12 2.20 5.97
C HIS A 149 9.71 1.74 5.56
N ALA A 150 8.68 2.58 5.57
CA ALA A 150 7.34 2.24 5.08
C ALA A 150 7.38 1.75 3.61
N TRP A 151 8.29 2.30 2.78
CA TRP A 151 8.51 1.89 1.40
C TRP A 151 8.81 0.39 1.24
N ARG A 152 9.36 -0.29 2.26
CA ARG A 152 9.60 -1.74 2.22
C ARG A 152 8.29 -2.54 2.11
N TYR A 153 7.21 -2.04 2.74
CA TYR A 153 5.89 -2.66 2.59
C TYR A 153 5.34 -2.49 1.16
N ARG A 154 5.52 -1.32 0.55
CA ARG A 154 5.16 -1.12 -0.86
C ARG A 154 5.90 -2.13 -1.75
N ASP A 155 7.20 -2.29 -1.55
CA ASP A 155 8.02 -3.22 -2.31
C ASP A 155 7.56 -4.68 -2.05
N PHE A 156 7.29 -5.05 -0.78
CA PHE A 156 6.69 -6.36 -0.44
C PHE A 156 5.39 -6.63 -1.22
N VAL A 157 4.50 -5.64 -1.32
CA VAL A 157 3.24 -5.77 -2.08
C VAL A 157 3.51 -6.03 -3.56
N ILE A 158 4.40 -5.23 -4.16
CA ILE A 158 4.77 -5.33 -5.58
C ILE A 158 5.40 -6.69 -5.88
N ASP A 159 6.35 -7.12 -5.06
CA ASP A 159 7.08 -8.38 -5.23
C ASP A 159 6.16 -9.60 -5.03
N SER A 160 5.27 -9.55 -4.02
CA SER A 160 4.27 -10.60 -3.78
C SER A 160 3.34 -10.80 -4.97
N LEU A 161 2.85 -9.71 -5.58
CA LEU A 161 1.99 -9.76 -6.75
C LEU A 161 2.76 -10.25 -7.99
N ASN A 162 4.00 -9.81 -8.19
CA ASN A 162 4.85 -10.27 -9.28
C ASN A 162 5.15 -11.77 -9.18
N ALA A 163 5.38 -12.27 -7.96
CA ALA A 163 5.57 -13.69 -7.69
C ALA A 163 4.26 -14.51 -7.75
N ASP A 164 3.12 -13.85 -7.99
CA ASP A 164 1.79 -14.47 -7.89
C ASP A 164 1.62 -15.23 -6.57
N LYS A 165 2.07 -14.62 -5.44
CA LYS A 165 1.92 -15.20 -4.10
C LYS A 165 0.45 -15.53 -3.86
N PRO A 166 0.09 -16.74 -3.38
CA PRO A 166 -1.31 -17.06 -3.10
C PRO A 166 -1.92 -16.03 -2.16
N PHE A 167 -3.09 -15.49 -2.50
CA PHE A 167 -3.70 -14.38 -1.76
C PHE A 167 -3.98 -14.71 -0.29
N ASN A 168 -4.32 -15.95 0.03
CA ASN A 168 -4.46 -16.40 1.42
C ASN A 168 -3.13 -16.29 2.20
N ARG A 169 -1.97 -16.57 1.57
CA ARG A 169 -0.64 -16.39 2.17
C ARG A 169 -0.31 -14.90 2.29
N PHE A 170 -0.55 -14.12 1.25
CA PHE A 170 -0.37 -12.67 1.23
C PHE A 170 -1.17 -11.96 2.34
N LEU A 171 -2.44 -12.36 2.55
CA LEU A 171 -3.28 -11.90 3.66
C LEU A 171 -2.68 -12.30 5.02
N THR A 172 -2.29 -13.58 5.16
CA THR A 172 -1.76 -14.10 6.42
C THR A 172 -0.49 -13.37 6.84
N GLU A 173 0.42 -13.11 5.91
CA GLU A 173 1.66 -12.38 6.20
C GLU A 173 1.40 -10.95 6.66
N GLN A 174 0.41 -10.26 6.09
CA GLN A 174 0.05 -8.90 6.51
C GLN A 174 -0.58 -8.82 7.90
N LEU A 175 -1.32 -9.83 8.31
CA LEU A 175 -1.94 -9.87 9.64
C LEU A 175 -1.01 -10.45 10.71
N ALA A 176 -0.20 -11.44 10.38
CA ALA A 176 0.49 -12.29 11.34
C ALA A 176 1.85 -12.81 10.83
N GLY A 177 2.56 -12.05 9.99
CA GLY A 177 3.83 -12.49 9.41
C GLY A 177 4.92 -12.80 10.45
N ASP A 178 4.92 -12.08 11.56
CA ASP A 178 5.81 -12.29 12.70
C ASP A 178 5.38 -13.46 13.59
N GLU A 179 4.16 -14.00 13.46
CA GLU A 179 3.63 -15.15 14.17
C GLU A 179 3.83 -16.49 13.43
N LEU A 180 4.28 -16.43 12.18
CA LEU A 180 4.51 -17.62 11.36
C LEU A 180 5.73 -18.43 11.84
N ASP A 181 5.69 -19.74 11.62
CA ASP A 181 6.83 -20.61 11.96
C ASP A 181 8.03 -20.36 11.04
N ASP A 182 7.79 -19.98 9.79
CA ASP A 182 8.77 -19.61 8.77
C ASP A 182 8.96 -18.07 8.68
N SER A 183 8.70 -17.35 9.78
CA SER A 183 8.86 -15.89 9.85
C SER A 183 10.29 -15.46 9.53
N ASP A 184 10.40 -14.45 8.66
CA ASP A 184 11.63 -13.83 8.19
C ASP A 184 11.46 -12.31 8.05
N ALA A 185 12.42 -11.63 7.43
CA ALA A 185 12.36 -10.18 7.23
C ALA A 185 11.18 -9.77 6.34
N GLU A 186 10.87 -10.53 5.28
CA GLU A 186 9.79 -10.22 4.33
C GLU A 186 8.42 -10.35 4.98
N THR A 187 8.16 -11.46 5.67
CA THR A 187 6.89 -11.71 6.36
C THR A 187 6.66 -10.74 7.52
N MET A 188 7.73 -10.31 8.20
CA MET A 188 7.64 -9.26 9.22
C MET A 188 7.34 -7.90 8.61
N ILE A 189 7.99 -7.52 7.49
CA ILE A 189 7.69 -6.28 6.75
C ILE A 189 6.23 -6.23 6.33
N ALA A 190 5.64 -7.36 5.94
CA ALA A 190 4.22 -7.43 5.59
C ALA A 190 3.30 -6.89 6.68
N THR A 191 3.63 -7.08 7.96
CA THR A 191 2.83 -6.58 9.10
C THR A 191 2.84 -5.06 9.24
N THR A 192 3.63 -4.32 8.44
CA THR A 192 3.52 -2.85 8.32
C THR A 192 2.09 -2.42 7.98
N PHE A 193 1.32 -3.25 7.26
CA PHE A 193 -0.11 -3.07 7.01
C PHE A 193 -0.88 -2.58 8.25
N LEU A 194 -0.63 -3.17 9.41
CA LEU A 194 -1.30 -2.84 10.66
C LEU A 194 -0.93 -1.45 11.20
N ARG A 195 0.18 -0.85 10.70
CA ARG A 195 0.72 0.42 11.19
C ARG A 195 0.64 1.56 10.17
N LEU A 196 0.02 1.34 9.01
CA LEU A 196 -0.04 2.36 7.96
C LEU A 196 -0.99 3.53 8.27
N GLY A 197 -1.93 3.39 9.21
CA GLY A 197 -2.86 4.45 9.59
C GLY A 197 -2.19 5.78 9.97
N THR A 198 -3.00 6.80 10.13
CA THR A 198 -2.57 8.08 10.70
C THR A 198 -2.33 7.94 12.20
N TRP A 199 -1.43 8.73 12.76
CA TRP A 199 -1.25 8.81 14.21
C TRP A 199 -0.65 10.15 14.62
N ASP A 200 -1.02 10.60 15.82
CA ASP A 200 -0.47 11.79 16.46
C ASP A 200 0.78 11.42 17.26
N ASP A 201 1.88 12.16 17.11
CA ASP A 201 3.11 11.93 17.86
C ASP A 201 3.14 12.66 19.22
N GLU A 202 2.16 13.55 19.48
CA GLU A 202 1.96 14.26 20.75
C GLU A 202 0.48 14.27 21.17
N PRO A 203 -0.16 13.10 21.33
CA PRO A 203 -1.58 13.04 21.62
C PRO A 203 -1.92 13.66 22.98
N ALA A 204 -3.01 14.42 23.02
CA ALA A 204 -3.52 15.01 24.26
C ALA A 204 -3.91 13.94 25.30
N ASP A 205 -4.43 12.81 24.85
CA ASP A 205 -4.74 11.64 25.69
C ASP A 205 -4.14 10.36 25.05
N PRO A 206 -3.00 9.85 25.54
CA PRO A 206 -2.36 8.67 24.99
C PRO A 206 -3.23 7.39 25.03
N LYS A 207 -4.20 7.29 25.95
CA LYS A 207 -5.10 6.15 26.04
C LYS A 207 -6.16 6.22 24.94
N VAL A 208 -6.71 7.37 24.68
CA VAL A 208 -7.66 7.59 23.59
C VAL A 208 -6.96 7.33 22.25
N ASP A 209 -5.80 7.94 22.01
CA ASP A 209 -4.98 7.71 20.81
C ASP A 209 -4.68 6.22 20.58
N ARG A 210 -4.33 5.50 21.63
CA ARG A 210 -4.08 4.06 21.57
C ARG A 210 -5.29 3.29 21.02
N TYR A 211 -6.49 3.57 21.52
CA TYR A 211 -7.70 2.88 21.08
C TYR A 211 -8.22 3.39 19.74
N ASP A 212 -7.91 4.61 19.33
CA ASP A 212 -8.19 5.12 17.99
C ASP A 212 -7.32 4.43 16.93
N GLN A 213 -6.05 4.14 17.26
CA GLN A 213 -5.18 3.35 16.39
C GLN A 213 -5.64 1.88 16.27
N LEU A 214 -6.10 1.26 17.37
CA LEU A 214 -6.67 -0.09 17.31
C LEU A 214 -7.99 -0.11 16.53
N ASP A 215 -8.81 0.91 16.65
CA ASP A 215 -10.03 1.10 15.87
C ASP A 215 -9.73 1.21 14.37
N ASP A 216 -8.70 1.97 14.00
CA ASP A 216 -8.22 2.05 12.62
C ASP A 216 -7.79 0.68 12.07
N ILE A 217 -7.08 -0.13 12.88
CA ILE A 217 -6.69 -1.49 12.49
C ILE A 217 -7.93 -2.37 12.28
N VAL A 218 -8.85 -2.41 13.24
CA VAL A 218 -10.08 -3.22 13.14
C VAL A 218 -10.92 -2.80 11.95
N GLY A 219 -11.11 -1.48 11.76
CA GLY A 219 -11.86 -0.93 10.65
C GLY A 219 -11.25 -1.27 9.30
N THR A 220 -9.95 -1.08 9.16
CA THR A 220 -9.25 -1.39 7.90
C THR A 220 -9.23 -2.88 7.60
N VAL A 221 -8.96 -3.74 8.58
CA VAL A 221 -8.96 -5.21 8.40
C VAL A 221 -10.34 -5.69 7.97
N SER A 222 -11.41 -5.23 8.62
CA SER A 222 -12.77 -5.65 8.29
C SER A 222 -13.22 -5.14 6.92
N ALA A 223 -12.96 -3.89 6.58
CA ALA A 223 -13.28 -3.33 5.26
C ALA A 223 -12.47 -3.98 4.13
N THR A 224 -11.14 -4.11 4.33
CA THR A 224 -10.23 -4.61 3.29
C THR A 224 -10.47 -6.06 2.93
N PHE A 225 -10.68 -6.93 3.92
CA PHE A 225 -10.72 -8.38 3.72
C PHE A 225 -12.13 -8.98 3.83
N LEU A 226 -13.00 -8.36 4.61
CA LEU A 226 -14.35 -8.89 4.84
C LEU A 226 -15.44 -8.07 4.14
N GLY A 227 -15.14 -6.83 3.68
CA GLY A 227 -16.17 -5.93 3.16
C GLY A 227 -17.23 -5.61 4.22
N LEU A 228 -16.83 -5.40 5.48
CA LEU A 228 -17.74 -5.13 6.59
C LEU A 228 -17.40 -3.82 7.29
N THR A 229 -18.43 -3.05 7.63
CA THR A 229 -18.34 -1.76 8.33
C THR A 229 -18.30 -1.94 9.86
N LEU A 230 -17.49 -2.90 10.36
CA LEU A 230 -17.44 -3.27 11.77
C LEU A 230 -17.07 -2.11 12.70
N ARG A 231 -16.34 -1.10 12.21
CA ARG A 231 -15.98 0.10 12.95
C ARG A 231 -17.21 0.85 13.50
N CYS A 232 -18.35 0.80 12.81
CA CYS A 232 -19.59 1.43 13.28
C CYS A 232 -20.09 0.82 14.60
N ALA A 233 -19.70 -0.43 14.89
CA ALA A 233 -20.07 -1.12 16.14
C ALA A 233 -19.15 -0.77 17.34
N ARG A 234 -18.21 0.16 17.21
CA ARG A 234 -17.34 0.61 18.32
C ARG A 234 -18.13 1.17 19.51
N CYS A 235 -19.17 1.95 19.24
CA CYS A 235 -19.88 2.73 20.27
C CYS A 235 -21.21 2.11 20.70
N HIS A 236 -21.86 1.36 19.84
CA HIS A 236 -23.16 0.71 20.02
C HIS A 236 -23.30 -0.42 19.01
N ASN A 237 -24.26 -1.33 19.19
CA ASN A 237 -24.55 -2.33 18.17
C ASN A 237 -24.83 -1.64 16.83
N HIS A 238 -24.31 -2.19 15.73
CA HIS A 238 -24.53 -1.62 14.40
C HIS A 238 -26.03 -1.44 14.13
N LYS A 239 -26.40 -0.31 13.53
CA LYS A 239 -27.81 0.06 13.38
C LYS A 239 -28.57 -0.89 12.44
N PHE A 240 -27.89 -1.39 11.42
CA PHE A 240 -28.51 -2.14 10.33
C PHE A 240 -27.91 -3.54 10.16
N GLU A 241 -26.60 -3.67 10.47
CA GLU A 241 -25.89 -4.92 10.31
C GLU A 241 -26.04 -5.81 11.54
N PRO A 242 -26.00 -7.15 11.37
CA PRO A 242 -25.98 -8.09 12.48
C PRO A 242 -24.59 -8.14 13.16
N LEU A 243 -24.05 -6.97 13.46
CA LEU A 243 -22.74 -6.73 14.08
C LEU A 243 -22.93 -6.01 15.39
N SER A 244 -22.51 -6.61 16.48
CA SER A 244 -22.66 -6.06 17.82
C SER A 244 -21.40 -5.31 18.28
N GLN A 245 -21.55 -4.50 19.32
CA GLN A 245 -20.41 -3.90 20.03
C GLN A 245 -19.52 -5.00 20.63
N LEU A 246 -20.09 -6.14 20.99
CA LEU A 246 -19.35 -7.30 21.45
C LEU A 246 -18.46 -7.87 20.33
N ASP A 247 -18.98 -8.00 19.10
CA ASP A 247 -18.20 -8.47 17.95
C ASP A 247 -17.03 -7.56 17.63
N TYR A 248 -17.27 -6.24 17.65
CA TYR A 248 -16.21 -5.24 17.50
C TYR A 248 -15.14 -5.42 18.57
N SER A 249 -15.54 -5.54 19.84
CA SER A 249 -14.62 -5.66 20.97
C SER A 249 -13.83 -6.98 20.94
N ARG A 250 -14.43 -8.07 20.49
CA ARG A 250 -13.77 -9.38 20.28
C ARG A 250 -12.71 -9.30 19.17
N MET A 251 -13.01 -8.58 18.08
CA MET A 251 -12.04 -8.34 17.00
C MET A 251 -10.92 -7.41 17.47
N LEU A 252 -11.23 -6.36 18.25
CA LEU A 252 -10.23 -5.46 18.82
C LEU A 252 -9.28 -6.22 19.77
N ALA A 253 -9.79 -7.18 20.53
CA ALA A 253 -9.02 -8.01 21.43
C ALA A 253 -7.95 -8.86 20.73
N ILE A 254 -8.08 -9.09 19.42
CA ILE A 254 -7.05 -9.76 18.61
C ILE A 254 -5.80 -8.88 18.48
N PHE A 255 -5.96 -7.56 18.36
CA PHE A 255 -4.89 -6.60 18.10
C PHE A 255 -4.42 -5.87 19.38
N GLU A 256 -5.15 -5.99 20.47
CA GLU A 256 -4.84 -5.29 21.72
C GLU A 256 -3.46 -5.62 22.29
N PRO A 257 -2.88 -6.83 22.15
CA PRO A 257 -1.52 -7.12 22.59
C PRO A 257 -0.42 -6.35 21.85
N LEU A 258 -0.69 -5.82 20.63
CA LEU A 258 0.29 -5.06 19.87
C LEU A 258 0.72 -3.80 20.62
N LYS A 259 2.02 -3.53 20.65
CA LYS A 259 2.62 -2.30 21.19
C LYS A 259 3.34 -1.53 20.09
N ARG A 260 3.06 -0.25 19.99
CA ARG A 260 3.81 0.64 19.09
C ARG A 260 5.22 0.81 19.65
N PRO A 261 6.27 0.55 18.89
CA PRO A 261 7.61 0.95 19.26
C PRO A 261 7.61 2.47 19.53
N GLN A 262 8.03 2.84 20.72
CA GLN A 262 8.00 4.22 21.18
C GLN A 262 9.15 4.41 22.13
N ASN A 263 10.13 5.20 21.73
CA ASN A 263 10.98 5.98 22.62
C ASN A 263 11.62 7.06 21.76
N GLU A 264 11.25 8.31 22.00
CA GLU A 264 11.90 9.52 21.49
C GLU A 264 12.19 9.53 19.97
N ARG A 265 11.25 9.10 19.10
CA ARG A 265 11.35 9.09 17.63
C ARG A 265 12.45 8.23 17.03
N ILE A 266 13.43 7.77 17.81
CA ILE A 266 14.56 6.97 17.32
C ILE A 266 14.14 5.52 17.09
N ASP A 267 13.14 5.03 17.83
CA ASP A 267 12.65 3.64 17.79
C ASP A 267 11.29 3.50 17.06
N LEU A 268 11.05 4.32 16.03
CA LEU A 268 9.83 4.21 15.22
C LEU A 268 9.80 2.93 14.38
N ASP A 269 10.93 2.29 14.16
CA ASP A 269 11.07 1.04 13.45
C ASP A 269 11.78 -0.04 14.28
N VAL A 270 11.75 -1.27 13.82
CA VAL A 270 12.37 -2.41 14.48
C VAL A 270 13.21 -3.23 13.51
N ALA A 271 14.22 -3.92 14.04
CA ALA A 271 14.97 -4.91 13.27
C ALA A 271 14.05 -6.08 12.89
N VAL A 272 14.21 -6.57 11.67
CA VAL A 272 13.45 -7.69 11.11
C VAL A 272 14.40 -8.74 10.53
N GLY A 273 14.01 -10.00 10.64
CA GLY A 273 14.81 -11.12 10.19
C GLY A 273 14.22 -12.44 10.68
N THR A 274 14.88 -13.53 10.40
CA THR A 274 14.54 -14.84 10.96
C THR A 274 14.70 -14.84 12.48
N ARG A 275 14.05 -15.78 13.14
CA ARG A 275 14.16 -15.94 14.62
C ARG A 275 15.62 -16.09 15.08
N ALA A 276 16.46 -16.79 14.31
CA ALA A 276 17.87 -16.97 14.63
C ALA A 276 18.65 -15.64 14.47
N GLU A 277 18.49 -14.95 13.34
CA GLU A 277 19.14 -13.66 13.08
C GLU A 277 18.78 -12.61 14.15
N LEU A 278 17.50 -12.53 14.54
CA LEU A 278 17.05 -11.61 15.59
C LEU A 278 17.67 -11.98 16.95
N ALA A 279 17.71 -13.25 17.31
CA ALA A 279 18.31 -13.68 18.56
C ALA A 279 19.83 -13.40 18.63
N ASP A 280 20.54 -13.66 17.53
CA ASP A 280 21.97 -13.36 17.41
C ASP A 280 22.26 -11.87 17.45
N TYR A 281 21.44 -11.07 16.79
CA TYR A 281 21.51 -9.61 16.80
C TYR A 281 21.27 -9.05 18.20
N ASP A 282 20.19 -9.45 18.87
CA ASP A 282 19.86 -9.02 20.24
C ASP A 282 20.98 -9.40 21.21
N ALA A 283 21.55 -10.60 21.10
CA ALA A 283 22.68 -11.02 21.92
C ALA A 283 23.95 -10.21 21.60
N ALA A 284 24.19 -9.83 20.34
CA ALA A 284 25.34 -8.99 19.97
C ALA A 284 25.17 -7.57 20.48
N VAL A 285 24.00 -6.98 20.38
CA VAL A 285 23.65 -5.66 20.93
C VAL A 285 23.83 -5.65 22.45
N ALA A 286 23.25 -6.65 23.14
CA ALA A 286 23.38 -6.76 24.60
C ALA A 286 24.87 -6.84 25.06
N ARG A 287 25.69 -7.62 24.36
CA ARG A 287 27.15 -7.67 24.63
C ARG A 287 27.85 -6.35 24.41
N HIS A 288 27.55 -5.68 23.29
CA HIS A 288 28.07 -4.37 22.93
C HIS A 288 27.73 -3.32 24.01
N ASP A 289 26.46 -3.22 24.39
CA ASP A 289 25.97 -2.25 25.35
C ASP A 289 26.52 -2.51 26.76
N ALA A 290 26.63 -3.78 27.16
CA ALA A 290 27.25 -4.17 28.42
C ALA A 290 28.73 -3.77 28.46
N ALA A 291 29.48 -3.95 27.39
CA ALA A 291 30.88 -3.55 27.28
C ALA A 291 31.04 -2.03 27.36
N VAL A 292 30.24 -1.26 26.62
CA VAL A 292 30.25 0.22 26.68
C VAL A 292 29.87 0.71 28.08
N LYS A 293 28.81 0.13 28.68
CA LYS A 293 28.36 0.49 30.02
C LYS A 293 29.45 0.23 31.07
N SER A 294 30.08 -0.94 31.03
CA SER A 294 31.17 -1.30 31.98
C SER A 294 32.34 -0.30 31.89
N LEU A 295 32.74 0.10 30.69
CA LEU A 295 33.82 1.08 30.52
C LEU A 295 33.40 2.50 30.96
N LYS A 296 32.16 2.90 30.74
CA LYS A 296 31.62 4.18 31.24
C LYS A 296 31.56 4.21 32.74
N GLU A 297 31.18 3.11 33.39
CA GLU A 297 31.19 2.97 34.87
C GLU A 297 32.61 3.05 35.42
N GLN A 298 33.58 2.37 34.80
CA GLN A 298 34.98 2.46 35.22
C GLN A 298 35.53 3.87 35.07
N MET A 299 35.21 4.56 33.97
CA MET A 299 35.63 5.95 33.75
C MET A 299 34.97 6.90 34.76
N ALA A 300 33.70 6.68 35.11
CA ALA A 300 32.99 7.45 36.15
C ALA A 300 33.61 7.26 37.52
N GLN A 301 33.95 6.02 37.90
CA GLN A 301 34.66 5.75 39.16
C GLN A 301 36.02 6.47 39.25
N LEU A 302 36.75 6.50 38.14
CA LEU A 302 38.02 7.25 38.08
C LEU A 302 37.77 8.75 38.25
N ASP A 303 36.80 9.30 37.55
CA ASP A 303 36.41 10.71 37.62
C ASP A 303 35.89 11.09 39.01
N ASP A 304 35.15 10.19 39.71
CA ASP A 304 34.71 10.39 41.10
C ASP A 304 35.88 10.46 42.11
N LEU A 305 36.91 9.62 41.96
CA LEU A 305 38.11 9.69 42.80
C LEU A 305 38.84 11.02 42.62
N VAL A 306 38.95 11.53 41.38
CA VAL A 306 39.50 12.83 41.06
C VAL A 306 38.66 13.96 41.64
N ARG A 307 37.32 13.84 41.57
CA ARG A 307 36.36 14.79 42.14
C ARG A 307 36.47 14.88 43.67
N GLU A 308 36.55 13.74 44.34
CA GLU A 308 36.72 13.70 45.82
C GLU A 308 38.03 14.42 46.20
N ARG A 309 39.13 14.15 45.52
CA ARG A 309 40.41 14.78 45.76
C ARG A 309 40.38 16.29 45.51
N TYR A 310 39.65 16.74 44.47
CA TYR A 310 39.40 18.14 44.17
C TYR A 310 38.68 18.86 45.33
N PHE A 311 37.59 18.23 45.82
CA PHE A 311 36.83 18.82 46.94
C PHE A 311 37.61 18.82 48.26
N VAL A 312 38.44 17.80 48.53
CA VAL A 312 39.36 17.77 49.67
C VAL A 312 40.42 18.84 49.59
N ALA A 313 40.97 19.10 48.41
CA ALA A 313 41.98 20.14 48.20
C ALA A 313 41.42 21.56 48.41
N GLY A 314 40.15 21.80 48.21
CA GLY A 314 39.44 23.05 48.50
C GLY A 314 39.92 24.25 47.69
N ARG A 315 40.73 24.05 46.63
CA ARG A 315 41.27 25.11 45.75
C ARG A 315 40.49 25.14 44.45
N THR A 316 39.73 26.22 44.22
CA THR A 316 38.94 26.43 43.02
C THR A 316 38.93 27.87 42.60
N LYS A 317 38.73 28.12 41.28
CA LYS A 317 38.44 29.44 40.72
C LYS A 317 36.92 29.60 40.48
N LEU A 318 36.12 28.56 40.73
CA LEU A 318 34.67 28.65 40.63
C LEU A 318 34.08 29.60 41.66
N PRO A 319 32.98 30.32 41.35
CA PRO A 319 32.20 31.03 42.34
C PRO A 319 31.80 30.06 43.48
N ARG A 320 31.79 30.56 44.74
CA ARG A 320 31.50 29.72 45.90
C ARG A 320 30.21 28.92 45.82
N GLU A 321 29.14 29.57 45.30
CA GLU A 321 27.83 28.94 45.14
C GLU A 321 27.87 27.81 44.10
N ALA A 322 28.60 28.01 42.99
CA ALA A 322 28.78 26.97 41.98
C ALA A 322 29.63 25.80 42.50
N TYR A 323 30.71 26.09 43.23
CA TYR A 323 31.53 25.07 43.88
C TYR A 323 30.73 24.18 44.84
N GLU A 324 29.88 24.79 45.67
CA GLU A 324 29.01 24.02 46.59
C GLU A 324 27.92 23.24 45.82
N ALA A 325 27.41 23.82 44.72
CA ALA A 325 26.43 23.10 43.88
C ALA A 325 27.04 21.85 43.20
N HIS A 326 28.31 21.91 42.77
CA HIS A 326 29.03 20.74 42.24
C HIS A 326 29.27 19.61 43.24
N LYS A 327 29.21 19.86 44.57
CA LYS A 327 29.29 18.83 45.61
C LYS A 327 28.04 18.04 45.79
N ILE A 328 26.90 18.59 45.40
CA ILE A 328 25.59 17.99 45.58
C ILE A 328 25.34 16.99 44.45
N ALA A 329 24.84 15.80 44.79
CA ALA A 329 24.47 14.80 43.81
C ALA A 329 23.36 15.32 42.90
N ASP A 330 23.40 14.98 41.59
CA ASP A 330 22.51 15.50 40.55
C ASP A 330 21.03 15.42 40.95
N ALA A 331 20.60 14.28 41.47
CA ALA A 331 19.22 14.05 41.90
C ALA A 331 18.75 14.92 43.09
N SER A 332 19.69 15.57 43.82
CA SER A 332 19.41 16.37 45.00
C SER A 332 19.59 17.87 44.79
N ARG A 333 19.90 18.31 43.56
CA ARG A 333 20.09 19.72 43.22
C ARG A 333 18.74 20.43 43.04
N THR A 334 18.70 21.69 43.48
CA THR A 334 17.63 22.64 43.13
C THR A 334 17.79 23.12 41.67
N ALA A 335 16.75 23.73 41.11
CA ALA A 335 16.77 24.29 39.77
C ALA A 335 17.90 25.33 39.58
N ASP A 336 18.14 26.19 40.57
CA ASP A 336 19.22 27.19 40.53
C ASP A 336 20.59 26.53 40.60
N GLN A 337 20.75 25.47 41.42
CA GLN A 337 22.00 24.70 41.48
C GLN A 337 22.27 23.96 40.18
N MET A 338 21.25 23.42 39.51
CA MET A 338 21.39 22.79 38.18
C MET A 338 21.85 23.81 37.14
N ARG A 339 21.30 25.03 37.17
CA ARG A 339 21.73 26.11 36.28
C ARG A 339 23.19 26.49 36.50
N LEU A 340 23.59 26.73 37.76
CA LEU A 340 24.99 27.07 38.12
C LEU A 340 25.96 25.98 37.69
N VAL A 341 25.62 24.70 37.92
CA VAL A 341 26.47 23.57 37.48
C VAL A 341 26.59 23.58 35.96
N LYS A 342 25.52 23.77 35.22
CA LYS A 342 25.52 23.80 33.75
C LYS A 342 26.38 24.95 33.21
N GLU A 343 26.26 26.13 33.80
CA GLU A 343 27.05 27.31 33.41
C GLU A 343 28.57 27.17 33.69
N THR A 344 28.91 26.45 34.75
CA THR A 344 30.29 26.31 35.22
C THR A 344 30.94 24.96 34.91
N GLN A 345 30.21 24.04 34.25
CA GLN A 345 30.66 22.66 33.97
C GLN A 345 32.02 22.59 33.26
N LYS A 346 32.22 23.43 32.23
CA LYS A 346 33.44 23.47 31.46
C LYS A 346 34.63 23.85 32.35
N GLN A 347 34.50 24.91 33.14
CA GLN A 347 35.55 25.36 34.07
C GLN A 347 35.86 24.30 35.14
N PHE A 348 34.81 23.65 35.69
CA PHE A 348 34.95 22.56 36.63
C PHE A 348 35.74 21.38 36.05
N GLU A 349 35.45 20.98 34.81
CA GLU A 349 36.21 19.93 34.12
C GLU A 349 37.65 20.29 33.82
N GLU A 350 37.92 21.56 33.48
CA GLU A 350 39.29 22.07 33.30
C GLU A 350 40.09 22.03 34.64
N GLU A 351 39.46 22.37 35.75
CA GLU A 351 40.08 22.31 37.07
C GLU A 351 40.31 20.84 37.53
N LEU A 352 39.38 19.93 37.25
CA LEU A 352 39.55 18.49 37.50
C LEU A 352 40.71 17.94 36.64
N ALA A 353 40.85 18.37 35.40
CA ALA A 353 41.93 17.92 34.54
C ALA A 353 43.33 18.34 35.07
N LEU A 354 43.46 19.48 35.74
CA LEU A 354 44.70 19.94 36.36
C LEU A 354 45.11 19.11 37.60
N ILE A 355 44.14 18.45 38.24
CA ILE A 355 44.37 17.63 39.46
C ILE A 355 44.63 16.16 39.13
N ARG A 356 44.22 15.72 37.92
CA ARG A 356 44.52 14.36 37.48
C ARG A 356 46.04 14.11 37.43
N THR A 357 46.42 12.96 37.89
CA THR A 357 47.80 12.47 37.68
C THR A 357 47.98 12.08 36.18
N ALA A 358 49.23 11.97 35.77
CA ALA A 358 49.52 11.51 34.39
C ALA A 358 48.99 10.09 34.12
N ASP A 359 48.95 9.22 35.15
CA ASP A 359 48.39 7.85 35.04
C ASP A 359 46.88 7.86 34.88
N GLU A 360 46.18 8.66 35.68
CA GLU A 360 44.72 8.80 35.59
C GLU A 360 44.30 9.43 34.24
N THR A 361 45.05 10.37 33.75
CA THR A 361 44.83 10.97 32.42
C THR A 361 44.95 9.89 31.32
N ARG A 362 46.06 9.12 31.34
CA ARG A 362 46.25 8.01 30.37
C ARG A 362 45.14 6.94 30.48
N GLN A 363 44.75 6.60 31.71
CA GLN A 363 43.68 5.60 31.91
C GLN A 363 42.33 6.08 31.40
N ARG A 364 41.97 7.35 31.65
CA ARG A 364 40.74 7.95 31.12
C ARG A 364 40.71 8.03 29.60
N GLU A 365 41.87 8.44 29.00
CA GLU A 365 42.04 8.44 27.55
C GLU A 365 41.94 7.04 26.96
N ALA A 366 42.48 6.02 27.63
CA ALA A 366 42.34 4.62 27.24
C ALA A 366 40.86 4.14 27.28
N PHE A 367 40.12 4.49 28.35
CA PHE A 367 38.72 4.18 28.42
C PHE A 367 37.89 4.88 27.28
N ALA A 368 38.14 6.17 27.05
CA ALA A 368 37.51 6.93 25.99
C ALA A 368 37.81 6.36 24.59
N ALA A 369 39.07 5.98 24.34
CA ALA A 369 39.46 5.32 23.09
C ALA A 369 38.82 3.94 22.93
N ALA A 370 38.74 3.14 24.01
CA ALA A 370 38.07 1.82 24.01
C ALA A 370 36.59 1.96 23.75
N ILE A 371 35.88 2.90 24.40
CA ILE A 371 34.46 3.19 24.16
C ILE A 371 34.25 3.56 22.68
N LYS A 372 35.03 4.50 22.15
CA LYS A 372 34.96 4.92 20.77
C LYS A 372 35.20 3.76 19.78
N SER A 373 36.15 2.88 20.13
CA SER A 373 36.44 1.69 19.31
C SER A 373 35.27 0.69 19.30
N ILE A 374 34.66 0.46 20.45
CA ILE A 374 33.48 -0.45 20.57
C ILE A 374 32.26 0.17 19.86
N GLU A 375 31.98 1.47 20.09
CA GLU A 375 30.88 2.17 19.42
C GLU A 375 31.07 2.19 17.89
N GLY A 376 32.31 2.26 17.40
CA GLY A 376 32.66 2.15 15.96
C GLY A 376 32.57 0.73 15.39
N ALA A 377 32.56 -0.29 16.26
CA ALA A 377 32.41 -1.70 15.93
C ALA A 377 31.01 -2.23 16.25
N ALA A 378 30.00 -1.37 16.21
CA ALA A 378 28.62 -1.76 16.47
C ALA A 378 28.19 -2.97 15.63
N PRO A 379 27.33 -3.85 16.13
CA PRO A 379 26.85 -5.02 15.41
C PRO A 379 26.26 -4.65 14.05
N SER A 380 26.47 -5.50 13.05
CA SER A 380 25.90 -5.32 11.71
C SER A 380 24.40 -5.17 11.80
N MET A 381 23.86 -4.07 11.28
CA MET A 381 22.43 -3.79 11.39
C MET A 381 21.63 -4.74 10.50
N LEU A 382 20.62 -5.39 11.09
CA LEU A 382 19.58 -6.08 10.33
C LEU A 382 18.70 -5.06 9.58
N PRO A 383 18.00 -5.49 8.53
CA PRO A 383 16.93 -4.68 7.93
C PRO A 383 15.96 -4.20 9.00
N ARG A 384 15.41 -3.00 8.80
CA ARG A 384 14.43 -2.41 9.74
C ARG A 384 13.11 -2.20 9.05
N ALA A 385 11.99 -2.30 9.80
CA ALA A 385 10.65 -2.11 9.29
C ALA A 385 9.77 -1.30 10.25
N TYR A 386 8.80 -0.59 9.70
CA TYR A 386 7.81 0.21 10.41
C TYR A 386 6.62 -0.67 10.82
N ILE A 387 6.78 -1.46 11.89
CA ILE A 387 5.80 -2.46 12.35
C ILE A 387 5.44 -2.28 13.82
N TRP A 388 4.32 -2.88 14.24
CA TRP A 388 4.00 -3.07 15.65
C TRP A 388 4.83 -4.21 16.25
N LYS A 389 5.05 -4.17 17.56
CA LYS A 389 5.59 -5.30 18.34
C LYS A 389 4.52 -5.91 19.22
N GLU A 390 4.52 -7.22 19.35
CA GLU A 390 3.76 -7.91 20.38
C GLU A 390 4.75 -8.44 21.42
N PRO A 391 4.77 -7.89 22.66
CA PRO A 391 5.64 -8.40 23.71
C PRO A 391 5.18 -9.78 24.16
N PRO A 392 6.07 -10.61 24.72
CA PRO A 392 5.69 -11.88 25.34
C PRO A 392 4.63 -11.68 26.44
N GLY A 393 3.69 -12.65 26.57
CA GLY A 393 2.63 -12.63 27.56
C GLY A 393 3.09 -12.55 29.02
N PRO A 394 2.17 -12.45 29.99
CA PRO A 394 0.74 -12.80 29.86
C PRO A 394 -0.10 -11.74 29.19
N PHE A 395 -1.12 -12.16 28.46
CA PHE A 395 -2.06 -11.28 27.74
C PHE A 395 -3.33 -11.10 28.59
N SER A 396 -3.64 -9.86 28.92
CA SER A 396 -4.86 -9.51 29.65
C SER A 396 -6.10 -9.63 28.77
N ALA A 397 -7.26 -9.85 29.38
CA ALA A 397 -8.54 -9.69 28.73
C ALA A 397 -8.75 -8.23 28.32
N THR A 398 -9.34 -7.99 27.16
CA THR A 398 -9.54 -6.67 26.60
C THR A 398 -10.73 -5.98 27.23
N GLN A 399 -10.63 -4.67 27.47
CA GLN A 399 -11.72 -3.86 28.01
C GLN A 399 -12.75 -3.54 26.91
N VAL A 400 -14.02 -3.70 27.27
CA VAL A 400 -15.14 -3.14 26.50
C VAL A 400 -15.48 -1.76 27.06
N PHE A 401 -15.77 -0.80 26.20
CA PHE A 401 -16.01 0.58 26.60
C PHE A 401 -17.45 1.03 26.31
N ARG A 402 -18.10 1.60 27.31
CA ARG A 402 -19.43 2.22 27.13
C ARG A 402 -19.30 3.35 26.11
N ARG A 403 -20.13 3.29 25.08
CA ARG A 403 -20.14 4.26 23.96
C ARG A 403 -18.74 4.46 23.33
N GLY A 404 -17.92 3.42 23.34
CA GLY A 404 -16.58 3.45 22.73
C GLY A 404 -15.53 4.30 23.45
N SER A 405 -15.86 4.86 24.64
CA SER A 405 -14.95 5.76 25.37
C SER A 405 -14.00 4.99 26.29
N PRO A 406 -12.67 5.07 26.08
CA PRO A 406 -11.68 4.44 26.95
C PRO A 406 -11.71 4.87 28.41
N ALA A 407 -12.32 6.05 28.70
CA ALA A 407 -12.54 6.52 30.06
C ALA A 407 -13.69 5.82 30.80
N SER A 408 -14.51 5.02 30.11
CA SER A 408 -15.73 4.39 30.65
C SER A 408 -15.73 2.87 30.42
N PRO A 409 -14.90 2.11 31.13
CA PRO A 409 -14.88 0.65 31.00
C PRO A 409 -16.21 0.03 31.47
N ALA A 410 -16.66 -1.00 30.76
CA ALA A 410 -17.90 -1.72 31.04
C ALA A 410 -17.65 -3.14 31.58
N GLY A 411 -16.49 -3.72 31.26
CA GLY A 411 -16.11 -5.08 31.58
C GLY A 411 -15.07 -5.60 30.59
N THR A 412 -14.84 -6.89 30.56
CA THR A 412 -13.83 -7.53 29.72
C THR A 412 -14.45 -8.47 28.68
N VAL A 413 -13.67 -8.71 27.61
CA VAL A 413 -14.02 -9.64 26.53
C VAL A 413 -12.78 -10.42 26.10
N GLU A 414 -12.97 -11.66 25.71
CA GLU A 414 -11.96 -12.47 25.04
C GLU A 414 -11.92 -12.21 23.52
N ALA A 415 -10.77 -12.47 22.90
CA ALA A 415 -10.64 -12.38 21.45
C ALA A 415 -11.59 -13.37 20.75
N GLY A 416 -12.10 -12.97 19.57
CA GLY A 416 -13.03 -13.81 18.79
C GLY A 416 -13.45 -13.12 17.50
N PHE A 417 -14.37 -13.73 16.78
CA PHE A 417 -14.84 -13.33 15.47
C PHE A 417 -16.33 -12.90 15.52
N PRO A 418 -16.83 -12.18 14.50
CA PRO A 418 -18.23 -11.77 14.43
C PRO A 418 -19.21 -12.96 14.52
N ALA A 419 -20.23 -12.85 15.38
CA ALA A 419 -21.15 -13.94 15.68
C ALA A 419 -21.98 -14.39 14.46
N VAL A 420 -22.30 -13.49 13.54
CA VAL A 420 -23.00 -13.83 12.28
C VAL A 420 -22.20 -14.80 11.41
N LEU A 421 -20.90 -14.88 11.59
CA LEU A 421 -19.99 -15.80 10.91
C LEU A 421 -19.58 -16.99 11.80
N ALA A 422 -20.32 -17.29 12.87
CA ALA A 422 -20.00 -18.37 13.81
C ALA A 422 -19.89 -19.76 13.14
N ALA A 423 -20.63 -20.02 12.05
CA ALA A 423 -20.47 -21.25 11.28
C ALA A 423 -19.07 -21.45 10.68
N CYS A 424 -18.28 -20.37 10.58
CA CYS A 424 -16.90 -20.35 10.10
C CYS A 424 -15.89 -20.41 11.25
N GLU A 425 -16.34 -20.39 12.51
CA GLU A 425 -15.47 -20.25 13.67
C GLU A 425 -14.46 -21.42 13.76
N VAL A 426 -13.23 -21.05 14.05
CA VAL A 426 -12.15 -21.98 14.36
C VAL A 426 -11.64 -21.63 15.75
N PRO A 427 -11.21 -22.61 16.57
CA PRO A 427 -10.63 -22.31 17.86
C PRO A 427 -9.41 -21.38 17.71
N LEU A 428 -9.28 -20.43 18.64
CA LEU A 428 -8.04 -19.64 18.74
C LEU A 428 -6.87 -20.57 19.03
N ILE A 429 -5.73 -20.31 18.39
CA ILE A 429 -4.50 -21.08 18.65
C ILE A 429 -4.03 -20.73 20.06
N PRO A 430 -3.91 -21.73 20.97
CA PRO A 430 -3.47 -21.45 22.32
C PRO A 430 -1.99 -21.03 22.31
N SER A 431 -1.69 -19.89 22.93
CA SER A 431 -0.30 -19.49 23.16
C SER A 431 0.32 -20.35 24.26
N GLY A 432 1.41 -21.05 23.96
CA GLY A 432 2.20 -21.80 24.94
C GLY A 432 3.01 -20.86 25.84
N LYS A 433 3.56 -21.40 26.94
CA LYS A 433 4.42 -20.63 27.86
C LYS A 433 5.68 -20.04 27.20
N GLU A 434 6.13 -20.63 26.12
CA GLU A 434 7.29 -20.19 25.33
C GLU A 434 6.91 -19.37 24.09
N SER A 435 5.62 -19.13 23.89
CA SER A 435 5.14 -18.35 22.77
C SER A 435 5.54 -16.87 22.93
N ARG A 436 6.15 -16.30 21.90
CA ARG A 436 6.54 -14.88 21.89
C ARG A 436 5.37 -13.94 21.65
N THR A 437 4.27 -14.45 21.12
CA THR A 437 3.05 -13.70 20.77
C THR A 437 1.82 -14.44 21.27
N SER A 438 0.66 -13.78 21.21
CA SER A 438 -0.63 -14.38 21.57
C SER A 438 -1.16 -15.38 20.53
N LEU A 439 -0.63 -15.39 19.32
CA LEU A 439 -1.12 -16.13 18.13
C LEU A 439 -2.58 -15.77 17.74
N ARG A 440 -3.10 -14.66 18.26
CA ARG A 440 -4.47 -14.20 17.99
C ARG A 440 -4.61 -13.74 16.53
N ARG A 441 -3.61 -13.05 15.99
CA ARG A 441 -3.59 -12.56 14.60
C ARG A 441 -3.47 -13.73 13.61
N LEU A 442 -2.66 -14.73 13.91
CA LEU A 442 -2.56 -15.94 13.10
C LEU A 442 -3.88 -16.72 13.13
N SER A 443 -4.58 -16.75 14.27
CA SER A 443 -5.92 -17.35 14.38
C SER A 443 -6.92 -16.61 13.50
N LEU A 444 -6.89 -15.28 13.49
CA LEU A 444 -7.72 -14.44 12.61
C LEU A 444 -7.45 -14.75 11.13
N ALA A 445 -6.17 -14.78 10.74
CA ALA A 445 -5.79 -15.07 9.36
C ALA A 445 -6.28 -16.46 8.91
N ARG A 446 -6.14 -17.47 9.75
CA ARG A 446 -6.66 -18.83 9.48
C ARG A 446 -8.19 -18.87 9.38
N TRP A 447 -8.90 -18.12 10.21
CA TRP A 447 -10.33 -17.99 10.14
C TRP A 447 -10.77 -17.30 8.83
N MET A 448 -10.11 -16.20 8.46
CA MET A 448 -10.39 -15.46 7.22
C MET A 448 -10.15 -16.31 5.96
N THR A 449 -9.07 -17.05 5.93
CA THR A 449 -8.68 -17.89 4.77
C THR A 449 -9.27 -19.29 4.82
N GLY A 450 -10.02 -19.60 5.85
CA GLY A 450 -10.67 -20.90 6.05
C GLY A 450 -11.73 -21.20 4.98
N PRO A 451 -11.96 -22.49 4.67
CA PRO A 451 -12.83 -22.90 3.57
C PRO A 451 -14.31 -22.50 3.76
N LYS A 452 -14.71 -22.21 4.99
CA LYS A 452 -16.09 -21.82 5.31
C LYS A 452 -16.32 -20.29 5.26
N ASN A 453 -15.24 -19.48 5.28
CA ASN A 453 -15.40 -18.02 5.23
C ASN A 453 -15.94 -17.59 3.86
N PRO A 454 -17.12 -16.93 3.80
CA PRO A 454 -17.74 -16.60 2.52
C PRO A 454 -17.27 -15.27 1.93
N LEU A 455 -16.57 -14.43 2.71
CA LEU A 455 -16.34 -13.03 2.36
C LEU A 455 -15.02 -12.81 1.61
N VAL A 456 -13.92 -13.30 2.14
CA VAL A 456 -12.57 -12.94 1.64
C VAL A 456 -12.41 -13.18 0.14
N ALA A 457 -12.85 -14.32 -0.37
CA ALA A 457 -12.75 -14.62 -1.80
C ALA A 457 -13.65 -13.72 -2.64
N ARG A 458 -14.87 -13.43 -2.18
CA ARG A 458 -15.79 -12.50 -2.86
C ARG A 458 -15.22 -11.08 -2.90
N VAL A 459 -14.69 -10.61 -1.79
CA VAL A 459 -14.13 -9.25 -1.67
C VAL A 459 -12.95 -9.07 -2.61
N ILE A 460 -11.98 -10.00 -2.63
CA ILE A 460 -10.83 -9.85 -3.55
C ILE A 460 -11.25 -9.99 -5.01
N ILE A 461 -12.14 -10.89 -5.36
CA ILE A 461 -12.69 -10.99 -6.72
C ILE A 461 -13.36 -9.69 -7.13
N ASN A 462 -14.16 -9.09 -6.23
CA ASN A 462 -14.83 -7.81 -6.50
C ASN A 462 -13.82 -6.69 -6.80
N ARG A 463 -12.72 -6.61 -6.03
CA ARG A 463 -11.65 -5.63 -6.26
C ARG A 463 -10.90 -5.87 -7.58
N LEU A 464 -10.65 -7.14 -7.95
CA LEU A 464 -10.05 -7.44 -9.25
C LEU A 464 -10.98 -7.02 -10.39
N TRP A 465 -12.27 -7.30 -10.25
CA TRP A 465 -13.30 -6.89 -11.22
C TRP A 465 -13.35 -5.38 -11.37
N GLN A 466 -13.46 -4.65 -10.27
CA GLN A 466 -13.40 -3.18 -10.24
C GLN A 466 -12.15 -2.65 -10.95
N GLY A 467 -11.00 -3.28 -10.72
CA GLY A 467 -9.75 -2.92 -11.38
C GLY A 467 -9.84 -2.94 -12.90
N HIS A 468 -10.55 -3.90 -13.48
CA HIS A 468 -10.70 -4.05 -14.93
C HIS A 468 -11.85 -3.23 -15.52
N PHE A 469 -12.98 -3.14 -14.82
CA PHE A 469 -14.20 -2.53 -15.34
C PHE A 469 -14.52 -1.15 -14.74
N GLY A 470 -13.76 -0.70 -13.73
CA GLY A 470 -13.96 0.60 -13.07
C GLY A 470 -14.90 0.53 -11.87
N GLU A 471 -15.86 -0.41 -11.87
CA GLU A 471 -16.80 -0.65 -10.78
C GLU A 471 -16.83 -2.14 -10.44
N GLY A 472 -17.02 -2.48 -9.16
CA GLY A 472 -17.14 -3.86 -8.71
C GLY A 472 -18.45 -4.52 -9.14
N LEU A 473 -18.51 -5.84 -9.12
CA LEU A 473 -19.80 -6.57 -9.20
C LEU A 473 -20.72 -6.15 -8.06
N VAL A 474 -20.15 -5.79 -6.93
CA VAL A 474 -20.77 -5.08 -5.81
C VAL A 474 -20.15 -3.70 -5.77
N SER A 475 -20.93 -2.66 -6.06
CA SER A 475 -20.45 -1.27 -6.19
C SER A 475 -20.22 -0.57 -4.85
N SER A 476 -20.43 -1.24 -3.73
CA SER A 476 -20.02 -0.83 -2.38
C SER A 476 -18.89 -1.73 -1.89
N GLU A 477 -17.68 -1.51 -2.37
CA GLU A 477 -16.55 -2.46 -2.30
C GLU A 477 -16.08 -2.75 -0.87
N ASN A 478 -16.28 -1.81 0.07
CA ASN A 478 -15.97 -1.96 1.50
C ASN A 478 -17.19 -2.32 2.36
N ASP A 479 -18.38 -2.45 1.72
CA ASP A 479 -19.64 -2.76 2.42
C ASP A 479 -20.46 -3.81 1.66
N PHE A 480 -20.32 -5.06 2.07
CA PHE A 480 -21.11 -6.21 1.61
C PHE A 480 -22.27 -6.51 2.56
N GLY A 481 -22.47 -5.64 3.55
CA GLY A 481 -23.54 -5.76 4.52
C GLY A 481 -24.91 -5.36 3.97
N VAL A 482 -25.86 -5.22 4.89
CA VAL A 482 -27.28 -4.95 4.56
C VAL A 482 -27.45 -3.56 3.92
N MET A 483 -26.56 -2.60 4.25
CA MET A 483 -26.58 -1.26 3.67
C MET A 483 -25.78 -1.15 2.37
N GLY A 484 -24.98 -2.14 2.07
CA GLY A 484 -24.24 -2.24 0.80
C GLY A 484 -25.15 -2.59 -0.37
N ASN A 485 -24.61 -2.44 -1.58
CA ASN A 485 -25.30 -2.76 -2.81
C ASN A 485 -25.36 -4.28 -3.05
N LEU A 486 -26.42 -4.73 -3.68
CA LEU A 486 -26.51 -6.11 -4.11
C LEU A 486 -25.59 -6.34 -5.33
N PRO A 487 -24.98 -7.52 -5.46
CA PRO A 487 -24.16 -7.82 -6.62
C PRO A 487 -24.98 -7.78 -7.91
N SER A 488 -24.45 -7.11 -8.94
CA SER A 488 -25.06 -7.07 -10.28
C SER A 488 -25.19 -8.47 -10.90
N HIS A 489 -24.17 -9.30 -10.67
CA HIS A 489 -24.07 -10.68 -11.18
C HIS A 489 -23.70 -11.65 -10.03
N PRO A 490 -24.65 -12.00 -9.14
CA PRO A 490 -24.35 -12.77 -7.92
C PRO A 490 -23.78 -14.17 -8.20
N GLN A 491 -24.27 -14.84 -9.25
CA GLN A 491 -23.77 -16.16 -9.63
C GLN A 491 -22.35 -16.11 -10.19
N LEU A 492 -22.03 -15.08 -10.98
CA LEU A 492 -20.67 -14.84 -11.49
C LEU A 492 -19.69 -14.55 -10.35
N LEU A 493 -20.10 -13.72 -9.37
CA LEU A 493 -19.26 -13.41 -8.20
C LEU A 493 -18.91 -14.69 -7.43
N ASP A 494 -19.88 -15.53 -7.16
CA ASP A 494 -19.69 -16.79 -6.44
C ASP A 494 -18.89 -17.81 -7.27
N TRP A 495 -19.13 -17.89 -8.57
CA TRP A 495 -18.37 -18.75 -9.45
C TRP A 495 -16.88 -18.35 -9.49
N LEU A 496 -16.58 -17.07 -9.66
CA LEU A 496 -15.20 -16.54 -9.63
C LEU A 496 -14.54 -16.75 -8.26
N ALA A 497 -15.27 -16.53 -7.17
CA ALA A 497 -14.79 -16.79 -5.82
C ALA A 497 -14.47 -18.28 -5.58
N SER A 498 -15.28 -19.20 -6.16
CA SER A 498 -15.01 -20.63 -6.13
C SER A 498 -13.77 -20.99 -6.97
N GLU A 499 -13.64 -20.38 -8.16
CA GLU A 499 -12.47 -20.58 -9.04
C GLU A 499 -11.19 -20.07 -8.40
N LEU A 500 -11.22 -18.99 -7.62
CA LEU A 500 -10.07 -18.53 -6.88
C LEU A 500 -9.65 -19.51 -5.77
N ARG A 501 -10.61 -20.01 -5.01
CA ARG A 501 -10.35 -20.88 -3.85
C ARG A 501 -9.99 -22.29 -4.21
N ASP A 502 -10.70 -22.85 -5.19
CA ASP A 502 -10.60 -24.24 -5.61
C ASP A 502 -10.76 -24.34 -7.15
N PRO A 503 -9.74 -23.95 -7.90
CA PRO A 503 -9.80 -23.95 -9.35
C PRO A 503 -10.03 -25.36 -9.91
N VAL A 504 -10.92 -25.44 -10.89
CA VAL A 504 -11.06 -26.67 -11.70
C VAL A 504 -9.83 -26.75 -12.60
N VAL A 505 -8.94 -27.66 -12.30
CA VAL A 505 -7.83 -28.00 -13.19
C VAL A 505 -8.41 -28.94 -14.27
N GLU A 506 -8.64 -28.44 -15.47
CA GLU A 506 -8.79 -29.32 -16.62
C GLU A 506 -7.52 -30.19 -16.70
N ARG A 507 -7.71 -31.51 -16.61
CA ARG A 507 -6.60 -32.45 -16.86
C ARG A 507 -6.18 -32.23 -18.31
N ALA A 508 -5.16 -31.40 -18.51
CA ALA A 508 -4.45 -31.38 -19.80
C ALA A 508 -3.99 -32.83 -20.08
N ASP A 509 -4.42 -33.35 -21.20
CA ASP A 509 -4.00 -34.64 -21.69
C ASP A 509 -2.48 -34.79 -21.51
N GLN A 510 -2.10 -35.93 -20.91
CA GLN A 510 -0.71 -36.33 -20.73
C GLN A 510 -0.07 -36.57 -22.11
N GLN A 511 0.43 -35.52 -22.74
CA GLN A 511 1.39 -35.59 -23.83
C GLN A 511 2.11 -34.25 -24.06
N SER A 512 3.04 -33.92 -23.16
CA SER A 512 4.28 -33.24 -23.49
C SER A 512 5.24 -33.40 -22.30
N GLU A 513 6.25 -34.18 -22.48
CA GLU A 513 7.40 -34.27 -21.58
C GLU A 513 8.10 -32.90 -21.58
N VAL A 514 7.91 -32.13 -20.50
CA VAL A 514 8.75 -30.98 -20.19
C VAL A 514 9.93 -31.50 -19.38
N PRO A 515 11.18 -31.15 -19.71
CA PRO A 515 12.36 -31.60 -18.96
C PRO A 515 12.28 -31.10 -17.51
N GLU A 516 12.49 -31.99 -16.56
CA GLU A 516 12.56 -31.67 -15.13
C GLU A 516 13.63 -30.58 -14.85
N PRO A 517 13.31 -29.57 -14.04
CA PRO A 517 14.33 -28.68 -13.48
C PRO A 517 15.20 -29.46 -12.48
N PRO A 518 16.48 -29.06 -12.29
CA PRO A 518 17.41 -29.76 -11.42
C PRO A 518 16.92 -29.83 -9.98
N PRO A 519 17.20 -30.92 -9.23
CA PRO A 519 16.63 -31.15 -7.91
C PRO A 519 17.11 -30.13 -6.87
N ALA A 520 16.17 -29.57 -6.12
CA ALA A 520 16.44 -28.78 -4.95
C ALA A 520 17.02 -29.66 -3.81
N PRO A 521 17.85 -29.08 -2.90
CA PRO A 521 18.46 -29.84 -1.82
C PRO A 521 17.42 -30.36 -0.82
N PRO A 522 17.67 -31.52 -0.16
CA PRO A 522 16.66 -32.23 0.61
C PRO A 522 16.27 -31.53 1.90
N LEU A 523 14.98 -31.20 2.03
CA LEU A 523 14.37 -30.82 3.29
C LEU A 523 14.18 -32.04 4.19
N ARG A 524 14.60 -31.92 5.46
CA ARG A 524 14.47 -32.96 6.49
C ARG A 524 13.00 -33.27 6.77
N ARG A 525 12.64 -34.54 6.68
CA ARG A 525 11.32 -35.08 6.99
C ARG A 525 11.11 -35.13 8.50
N GLY A 526 10.08 -34.41 8.99
CA GLY A 526 9.45 -34.68 10.29
C GLY A 526 8.30 -35.67 10.09
N GLY A 527 8.22 -36.67 10.97
CA GLY A 527 7.31 -37.81 10.86
C GLY A 527 5.83 -37.42 10.94
N GLY A 528 5.05 -37.89 10.00
CA GLY A 528 3.59 -37.80 9.97
C GLY A 528 2.96 -39.16 10.21
N ASP A 529 1.88 -39.14 10.94
CA ASP A 529 1.03 -40.23 11.37
C ASP A 529 0.29 -40.88 10.18
N ARG A 530 0.20 -42.21 10.18
CA ARG A 530 -0.47 -42.98 9.12
C ARG A 530 -1.93 -43.23 9.49
N GLY A 531 -2.83 -42.57 8.81
CA GLY A 531 -4.28 -42.88 8.82
C GLY A 531 -4.76 -43.29 7.43
N ARG A 532 -5.52 -44.37 7.38
CA ARG A 532 -6.02 -45.15 6.26
C ARG A 532 -6.62 -44.36 5.08
N ASP A 533 -6.27 -44.82 3.88
CA ASP A 533 -6.99 -44.77 2.60
C ASP A 533 -7.82 -43.51 2.27
N GLY A 534 -7.14 -42.51 1.75
CA GLY A 534 -7.62 -41.40 1.00
C GLY A 534 -6.41 -40.66 0.47
N GLU A 535 -6.26 -40.59 -0.84
CA GLU A 535 -5.26 -39.74 -1.46
C GLU A 535 -5.33 -38.33 -0.84
N ILE A 536 -4.36 -37.95 -0.03
CA ILE A 536 -4.18 -36.56 0.39
C ILE A 536 -3.75 -35.82 -0.85
N ILE A 537 -4.72 -35.31 -1.60
CA ILE A 537 -4.48 -34.28 -2.62
C ILE A 537 -3.94 -33.10 -1.84
N GLY A 538 -2.66 -32.81 -1.97
CA GLY A 538 -2.06 -31.60 -1.42
C GLY A 538 -2.85 -30.37 -1.88
N PRO A 539 -2.74 -29.22 -1.20
CA PRO A 539 -3.49 -28.03 -1.58
C PRO A 539 -3.22 -27.70 -3.05
N ASN A 540 -4.30 -27.49 -3.82
CA ASN A 540 -4.21 -27.17 -5.25
C ASN A 540 -3.22 -26.00 -5.47
N PRO A 541 -2.10 -26.17 -6.20
CA PRO A 541 -1.07 -25.14 -6.32
C PRO A 541 -1.57 -23.88 -7.07
N GLN A 542 -2.71 -23.98 -7.75
CA GLN A 542 -3.36 -22.85 -8.44
C GLN A 542 -4.37 -22.10 -7.56
N ALA A 543 -4.68 -22.61 -6.36
CA ALA A 543 -5.60 -21.96 -5.45
C ALA A 543 -5.07 -20.60 -4.98
N TRP A 544 -5.96 -19.63 -4.91
CA TRP A 544 -5.69 -18.27 -4.48
C TRP A 544 -4.70 -17.47 -5.36
N ARG A 545 -4.41 -17.94 -6.59
CA ARG A 545 -3.55 -17.25 -7.56
C ARG A 545 -4.32 -16.18 -8.33
N LEU A 546 -3.90 -14.91 -8.20
CA LEU A 546 -4.63 -13.79 -8.79
C LEU A 546 -4.40 -13.68 -10.31
N LYS A 547 -3.19 -13.98 -10.80
CA LYS A 547 -2.86 -13.87 -12.23
C LYS A 547 -3.78 -14.74 -13.10
N ARG A 548 -4.19 -15.91 -12.60
CA ARG A 548 -5.15 -16.77 -13.30
C ARG A 548 -6.52 -16.10 -13.45
N ILE A 549 -6.99 -15.39 -12.44
CA ILE A 549 -8.26 -14.67 -12.49
C ILE A 549 -8.16 -13.47 -13.46
N HIS A 550 -7.07 -12.71 -13.42
CA HIS A 550 -6.81 -11.67 -14.41
C HIS A 550 -6.86 -12.21 -15.83
N LYS A 551 -6.18 -13.31 -16.09
CA LYS A 551 -6.16 -13.97 -17.42
C LYS A 551 -7.58 -14.33 -17.87
N LEU A 552 -8.40 -14.92 -16.99
CA LEU A 552 -9.80 -15.24 -17.28
C LEU A 552 -10.61 -13.98 -17.67
N ILE A 553 -10.45 -12.87 -16.92
CA ILE A 553 -11.19 -11.64 -17.15
C ILE A 553 -10.78 -11.02 -18.50
N VAL A 554 -9.49 -10.78 -18.73
CA VAL A 554 -9.02 -10.02 -19.90
C VAL A 554 -9.11 -10.79 -21.22
N LEU A 555 -9.25 -12.11 -21.17
CA LEU A 555 -9.49 -12.98 -22.32
C LEU A 555 -10.99 -13.24 -22.58
N SER A 556 -11.91 -12.72 -21.76
CA SER A 556 -13.34 -12.82 -22.02
C SER A 556 -13.79 -11.91 -23.15
N ASN A 557 -14.84 -12.27 -23.83
CA ASN A 557 -15.51 -11.38 -24.78
C ASN A 557 -16.22 -10.22 -24.06
N THR A 558 -16.59 -10.38 -22.82
CA THR A 558 -17.09 -9.31 -21.93
C THR A 558 -16.08 -8.16 -21.83
N TYR A 559 -14.80 -8.49 -21.61
CA TYR A 559 -13.71 -7.50 -21.58
C TYR A 559 -13.36 -6.96 -22.97
N ALA A 560 -13.50 -7.77 -24.00
CA ALA A 560 -13.13 -7.42 -25.37
C ALA A 560 -14.21 -6.60 -26.11
N GLN A 561 -15.34 -6.24 -25.48
CA GLN A 561 -16.37 -5.41 -26.08
C GLN A 561 -15.85 -4.00 -26.41
N ALA A 562 -16.43 -3.38 -27.44
CA ALA A 562 -16.30 -1.96 -27.70
C ALA A 562 -16.99 -1.13 -26.60
N SER A 563 -16.53 0.11 -26.41
CA SER A 563 -17.09 1.07 -25.45
C SER A 563 -18.14 2.00 -26.07
N ASP A 564 -18.47 1.83 -27.34
CA ASP A 564 -19.39 2.69 -28.07
C ASP A 564 -20.76 2.77 -27.37
N PHE A 565 -21.27 4.00 -27.29
CA PHE A 565 -22.58 4.26 -26.74
C PHE A 565 -23.67 3.70 -27.65
N ARG A 566 -24.70 3.06 -27.05
CA ARG A 566 -25.86 2.56 -27.71
C ARG A 566 -27.13 2.96 -26.95
N ASP A 567 -28.10 3.53 -27.65
CA ASP A 567 -29.34 4.03 -27.04
C ASP A 567 -30.16 2.88 -26.36
N ASP A 568 -30.23 1.70 -26.99
CA ASP A 568 -30.96 0.55 -26.47
C ASP A 568 -30.36 0.05 -25.15
N GLY A 569 -29.04 0.03 -25.04
CA GLY A 569 -28.34 -0.33 -23.82
C GLY A 569 -28.54 0.70 -22.70
N ALA A 570 -28.34 1.97 -23.02
CA ALA A 570 -28.44 3.07 -22.05
C ALA A 570 -29.85 3.27 -21.50
N GLN A 571 -30.90 3.01 -22.30
CA GLN A 571 -32.30 3.07 -21.83
C GLN A 571 -32.63 2.02 -20.77
N VAL A 572 -31.97 0.85 -20.79
CA VAL A 572 -32.19 -0.25 -19.86
C VAL A 572 -31.23 -0.19 -18.68
N ASN A 573 -29.99 0.23 -18.92
CA ASN A 573 -28.92 0.21 -17.94
C ASN A 573 -27.98 1.40 -18.16
N VAL A 574 -28.26 2.50 -17.48
CA VAL A 574 -27.51 3.78 -17.61
C VAL A 574 -26.10 3.69 -17.03
N ASP A 575 -25.91 2.91 -15.99
CA ASP A 575 -24.68 2.77 -15.24
C ASP A 575 -23.74 1.67 -15.76
N ASP A 576 -24.07 1.05 -16.89
CA ASP A 576 -23.33 -0.03 -17.54
C ASP A 576 -23.10 -1.28 -16.64
N SER A 577 -23.70 -1.37 -15.46
CA SER A 577 -23.53 -2.48 -14.50
C SER A 577 -23.90 -3.86 -15.04
N LEU A 578 -24.70 -3.92 -16.12
CA LEU A 578 -25.02 -5.15 -16.85
C LEU A 578 -23.94 -5.57 -17.85
N LEU A 579 -22.96 -4.74 -18.11
CA LEU A 579 -21.81 -5.03 -19.01
C LEU A 579 -22.23 -5.28 -20.48
N TRP A 580 -23.20 -4.52 -20.98
CA TRP A 580 -23.61 -4.59 -22.38
C TRP A 580 -22.58 -3.95 -23.33
N ARG A 581 -21.64 -3.17 -22.77
CA ARG A 581 -20.44 -2.62 -23.42
C ARG A 581 -19.26 -2.60 -22.45
N PHE A 582 -18.05 -2.33 -22.92
CA PHE A 582 -16.93 -2.02 -22.04
C PHE A 582 -17.08 -0.58 -21.49
N PRO A 583 -16.90 -0.35 -20.18
CA PRO A 583 -17.01 0.98 -19.59
C PRO A 583 -15.87 1.91 -20.05
N TYR A 584 -16.23 3.06 -20.64
CA TYR A 584 -15.29 4.12 -20.96
C TYR A 584 -14.82 4.82 -19.68
N ARG A 585 -13.50 4.85 -19.40
CA ARG A 585 -13.01 5.36 -18.14
C ARG A 585 -11.71 6.14 -18.27
N ARG A 586 -11.51 7.13 -17.38
CA ARG A 586 -10.27 7.87 -17.28
C ARG A 586 -9.16 7.00 -16.66
N LEU A 587 -7.93 7.17 -17.14
CA LEU A 587 -6.72 6.63 -16.52
C LEU A 587 -6.53 7.26 -15.13
N GLU A 588 -5.97 6.49 -14.20
CA GLU A 588 -5.57 6.98 -12.88
C GLU A 588 -4.37 7.92 -13.00
N ALA A 589 -4.22 8.83 -12.04
CA ALA A 589 -3.18 9.85 -12.02
C ALA A 589 -1.77 9.30 -12.31
N GLU A 590 -1.44 8.17 -11.68
CA GLU A 590 -0.14 7.50 -11.87
C GLU A 590 0.04 6.99 -13.30
N ALA A 591 -1.01 6.43 -13.89
CA ALA A 591 -0.95 5.91 -15.26
C ALA A 591 -0.81 7.06 -16.28
N VAL A 592 -1.46 8.21 -16.05
CA VAL A 592 -1.30 9.41 -16.88
C VAL A 592 0.14 9.92 -16.79
N ARG A 593 0.69 10.11 -15.59
CA ARG A 593 2.07 10.57 -15.41
C ARG A 593 3.08 9.59 -16.03
N ASP A 594 2.91 8.31 -15.80
CA ASP A 594 3.80 7.27 -16.33
C ASP A 594 3.70 7.17 -17.85
N ALA A 595 2.51 7.38 -18.46
CA ALA A 595 2.33 7.44 -19.91
C ALA A 595 3.03 8.64 -20.55
N VAL A 596 3.02 9.81 -19.88
CA VAL A 596 3.78 11.00 -20.30
C VAL A 596 5.28 10.70 -20.35
N LEU A 597 5.82 10.12 -19.27
CA LEU A 597 7.23 9.74 -19.20
C LEU A 597 7.62 8.63 -20.18
N ALA A 598 6.70 7.71 -20.48
CA ALA A 598 6.91 6.67 -21.49
C ALA A 598 6.93 7.26 -22.90
N ALA A 599 5.99 8.16 -23.22
CA ALA A 599 5.89 8.78 -24.55
C ALA A 599 7.11 9.65 -24.88
N ASN A 600 7.69 10.36 -23.90
CA ASN A 600 8.89 11.18 -24.13
C ASN A 600 10.21 10.40 -23.94
N GLY A 601 10.16 9.15 -23.48
CA GLY A 601 11.31 8.27 -23.32
C GLY A 601 12.15 8.52 -22.06
N ARG A 602 11.60 9.24 -21.07
CA ARG A 602 12.26 9.50 -19.78
C ARG A 602 11.93 8.50 -18.70
N LEU A 603 10.91 7.65 -18.89
CA LEU A 603 10.50 6.69 -17.88
C LEU A 603 11.69 5.83 -17.42
N ASN A 604 12.03 5.92 -16.14
CA ASN A 604 13.09 5.14 -15.52
C ASN A 604 12.51 3.78 -15.05
N PRO A 605 12.99 2.65 -15.58
CA PRO A 605 12.45 1.32 -15.28
C PRO A 605 12.90 0.76 -13.92
N LYS A 606 13.70 1.50 -13.14
CA LYS A 606 14.20 1.03 -11.85
C LYS A 606 13.05 0.73 -10.89
N MET A 607 13.05 -0.49 -10.35
CA MET A 607 12.07 -1.00 -9.41
C MET A 607 12.60 -0.95 -7.98
N GLY A 608 11.68 -0.91 -6.99
CA GLY A 608 11.97 -1.03 -5.56
C GLY A 608 12.78 0.13 -4.94
N GLY A 609 12.98 0.07 -3.63
CA GLY A 609 13.78 1.03 -2.88
C GLY A 609 12.99 2.27 -2.39
N PRO A 610 13.67 3.21 -1.71
CA PRO A 610 13.05 4.39 -1.11
C PRO A 610 12.23 5.23 -2.09
N GLY A 611 11.29 6.00 -1.55
CA GLY A 611 10.47 6.93 -2.31
C GLY A 611 11.31 7.99 -3.04
N VAL A 612 10.81 8.44 -4.20
CA VAL A 612 11.44 9.48 -5.02
C VAL A 612 10.66 10.78 -4.93
N TYR A 613 11.35 11.90 -5.15
CA TYR A 613 10.80 13.24 -4.96
C TYR A 613 10.82 14.00 -6.28
N PRO A 614 9.73 13.95 -7.08
CA PRO A 614 9.56 14.81 -8.24
C PRO A 614 9.62 16.30 -7.87
N LYS A 615 9.87 17.12 -8.85
CA LYS A 615 9.90 18.59 -8.69
C LYS A 615 8.50 19.08 -8.32
N ILE A 616 8.41 19.89 -7.28
CA ILE A 616 7.21 20.65 -6.91
C ILE A 616 7.52 22.14 -7.05
N ALA A 617 6.56 22.90 -7.56
CA ALA A 617 6.69 24.34 -7.70
C ALA A 617 7.01 25.01 -6.36
N ARG A 618 7.90 25.99 -6.39
CA ARG A 618 8.42 26.66 -5.19
C ARG A 618 7.30 27.30 -4.36
N GLU A 619 6.30 27.86 -5.02
CA GLU A 619 5.15 28.53 -4.41
C GLU A 619 4.33 27.54 -3.57
N VAL A 620 4.20 26.28 -4.01
CA VAL A 620 3.52 25.20 -3.27
C VAL A 620 4.33 24.83 -2.03
N LEU A 621 5.66 24.71 -2.14
CA LEU A 621 6.54 24.40 -1.01
C LEU A 621 6.58 25.55 0.02
N GLU A 622 6.52 26.79 -0.43
CA GLU A 622 6.51 27.99 0.43
C GLU A 622 5.15 28.13 1.18
N GLY A 623 4.07 27.62 0.62
CA GLY A 623 2.72 27.61 1.22
C GLY A 623 2.54 26.59 2.36
N GLN A 624 3.51 25.71 2.59
CA GLN A 624 3.42 24.69 3.65
C GLN A 624 3.63 25.31 5.05
N SER A 625 3.05 24.67 6.08
CA SER A 625 3.23 25.09 7.49
C SER A 625 4.69 25.13 7.95
N ARG A 626 5.55 24.38 7.28
CA ARG A 626 7.03 24.38 7.42
C ARG A 626 7.67 24.53 6.05
N PRO A 627 7.80 25.76 5.52
CA PRO A 627 8.33 25.99 4.19
C PRO A 627 9.69 25.34 3.95
N GLY A 628 9.82 24.61 2.83
CA GLY A 628 11.07 23.93 2.44
C GLY A 628 11.43 22.68 3.25
N LEU A 629 10.60 22.27 4.23
CA LEU A 629 10.81 21.05 5.02
C LEU A 629 9.80 19.97 4.63
N GLY A 630 10.26 18.72 4.66
CA GLY A 630 9.38 17.54 4.48
C GLY A 630 9.11 17.12 3.04
N TRP A 631 9.76 17.76 2.05
CA TRP A 631 9.90 17.20 0.70
C TRP A 631 11.40 16.95 0.46
N GLY A 632 11.71 15.76 -0.01
CA GLY A 632 13.10 15.33 -0.19
C GLY A 632 13.79 16.03 -1.36
N LYS A 633 15.04 15.68 -1.58
CA LYS A 633 15.85 16.28 -2.63
C LYS A 633 15.47 15.73 -4.00
N PHE A 634 15.17 16.63 -4.93
CA PHE A 634 14.94 16.30 -6.33
C PHE A 634 16.20 15.69 -6.98
N ASP A 635 15.99 14.61 -7.72
CA ASP A 635 16.97 14.01 -8.63
C ASP A 635 16.26 13.73 -9.96
N ASP A 636 16.81 14.25 -11.06
CA ASP A 636 16.14 14.20 -12.37
C ASP A 636 15.92 12.76 -12.87
N GLY A 637 16.90 11.88 -12.70
CA GLY A 637 16.82 10.49 -13.14
C GLY A 637 15.90 9.63 -12.27
N GLU A 638 15.99 9.77 -10.95
CA GLU A 638 15.15 9.03 -9.99
C GLU A 638 13.71 9.54 -10.01
N SER A 639 13.48 10.83 -10.21
CA SER A 639 12.14 11.42 -10.25
C SER A 639 11.30 10.94 -11.45
N CYS A 640 11.94 10.41 -12.48
CA CYS A 640 11.27 9.81 -13.65
C CYS A 640 10.88 8.34 -13.46
N ARG A 641 11.06 7.76 -12.29
CA ARG A 641 10.58 6.40 -11.99
C ARG A 641 9.05 6.33 -12.01
N ARG A 642 8.55 5.10 -12.08
CA ARG A 642 7.11 4.82 -11.99
C ARG A 642 6.49 5.55 -10.80
N SER A 643 5.31 6.07 -11.00
CA SER A 643 4.58 6.88 -10.01
C SER A 643 4.28 6.17 -8.70
N VAL A 644 4.23 4.84 -8.69
CA VAL A 644 4.11 4.03 -7.46
C VAL A 644 5.27 4.25 -6.49
N TYR A 645 6.43 4.72 -6.98
CA TYR A 645 7.62 5.02 -6.17
C TYR A 645 7.70 6.49 -5.73
N VAL A 646 6.79 7.36 -6.14
CA VAL A 646 6.74 8.74 -5.63
C VAL A 646 6.45 8.71 -4.14
N PHE A 647 7.19 9.51 -3.38
CA PHE A 647 6.98 9.65 -1.94
C PHE A 647 5.60 10.22 -1.64
N VAL A 648 4.81 9.49 -0.85
CA VAL A 648 3.44 9.85 -0.50
C VAL A 648 3.42 10.56 0.84
N LYS A 649 3.40 11.89 0.80
CA LYS A 649 3.26 12.73 1.99
C LYS A 649 1.81 13.14 2.17
N ARG A 650 1.22 12.85 3.34
CA ARG A 650 -0.21 13.13 3.60
C ARG A 650 -0.57 14.61 3.56
N SER A 651 0.31 15.46 4.08
CA SER A 651 0.09 16.91 4.08
C SER A 651 0.47 17.61 2.77
N LEU A 652 1.10 16.91 1.83
CA LEU A 652 1.57 17.46 0.56
C LEU A 652 1.67 16.35 -0.49
N LEU A 653 0.57 16.06 -1.16
CA LEU A 653 0.58 15.18 -2.33
C LEU A 653 1.24 15.89 -3.52
N LEU A 654 1.76 15.11 -4.46
CA LEU A 654 2.24 15.67 -5.73
C LEU A 654 1.06 16.33 -6.47
N PRO A 655 1.13 17.63 -6.82
CA PRO A 655 -0.03 18.38 -7.32
C PRO A 655 -0.73 17.76 -8.52
N GLU A 656 0.01 17.15 -9.46
CA GLU A 656 -0.54 16.48 -10.64
C GLU A 656 -1.35 15.23 -10.26
N MET A 657 -0.94 14.54 -9.20
CA MET A 657 -1.66 13.36 -8.72
C MET A 657 -2.92 13.76 -7.96
N GLU A 658 -2.81 14.73 -7.04
CA GLU A 658 -3.95 15.24 -6.29
C GLU A 658 -5.06 15.74 -7.20
N LEU A 659 -4.69 16.51 -8.21
CA LEU A 659 -5.64 17.06 -9.18
C LEU A 659 -6.36 15.99 -10.01
N LEU A 660 -5.71 14.87 -10.28
CA LEU A 660 -6.26 13.73 -11.04
C LEU A 660 -6.87 12.67 -10.12
N ASP A 661 -7.38 13.09 -8.96
CA ASP A 661 -8.12 12.27 -8.00
C ASP A 661 -7.29 11.10 -7.42
N PHE A 662 -6.08 11.41 -6.92
CA PHE A 662 -5.31 10.45 -6.14
C PHE A 662 -6.08 10.01 -4.88
N ALA A 663 -5.83 8.80 -4.40
CA ALA A 663 -6.52 8.25 -3.24
C ALA A 663 -6.31 9.10 -1.97
N ASP A 664 -7.36 9.26 -1.17
CA ASP A 664 -7.22 9.69 0.23
C ASP A 664 -6.43 8.63 1.00
N THR A 665 -5.29 9.02 1.56
CA THR A 665 -4.41 8.13 2.32
C THR A 665 -4.68 8.12 3.83
N THR A 666 -5.70 8.85 4.30
CA THR A 666 -6.08 8.91 5.71
C THR A 666 -6.99 7.75 6.11
N ALA A 667 -7.73 7.22 5.17
CA ALA A 667 -8.64 6.08 5.33
C ALA A 667 -8.44 5.04 4.21
N SER A 668 -9.05 3.87 4.36
CA SER A 668 -9.12 2.87 3.29
C SER A 668 -9.90 3.44 2.11
N CYS A 669 -9.25 3.61 0.96
CA CYS A 669 -9.89 4.07 -0.27
C CYS A 669 -10.28 2.86 -1.12
N GLU A 670 -11.56 2.55 -1.12
CA GLU A 670 -12.14 1.44 -1.88
C GLU A 670 -12.25 1.75 -3.36
N GLN A 671 -12.66 2.98 -3.67
CA GLN A 671 -12.80 3.52 -5.01
C GLN A 671 -12.37 4.98 -5.00
N ARG A 672 -11.51 5.34 -5.93
CA ARG A 672 -11.15 6.75 -6.12
C ARG A 672 -12.32 7.49 -6.77
N PRO A 673 -12.62 8.72 -6.32
CA PRO A 673 -13.56 9.56 -7.05
C PRO A 673 -13.03 9.80 -8.48
N VAL A 674 -13.92 9.98 -9.44
CA VAL A 674 -13.57 10.41 -10.79
C VAL A 674 -14.27 11.73 -11.04
N SER A 675 -13.56 12.82 -10.81
CA SER A 675 -14.08 14.17 -11.03
C SER A 675 -13.77 14.64 -12.44
N THR A 676 -14.59 15.55 -12.96
CA THR A 676 -14.34 16.30 -14.21
C THR A 676 -14.52 17.78 -13.92
N ILE A 677 -13.43 18.45 -13.54
CA ILE A 677 -13.42 19.84 -13.13
C ILE A 677 -12.51 20.68 -14.03
N PRO A 678 -12.84 21.96 -14.25
CA PRO A 678 -12.05 22.81 -15.15
C PRO A 678 -10.58 22.95 -14.76
N THR A 679 -10.27 22.88 -13.47
CA THR A 679 -8.90 22.95 -12.95
C THR A 679 -8.01 21.80 -13.45
N GLN A 680 -8.56 20.62 -13.71
CA GLN A 680 -7.83 19.50 -14.32
C GLN A 680 -7.33 19.89 -15.72
N ALA A 681 -8.23 20.38 -16.58
CA ALA A 681 -7.86 20.81 -17.92
C ALA A 681 -6.86 21.98 -17.90
N LEU A 682 -7.06 22.96 -17.00
CA LEU A 682 -6.15 24.10 -16.87
C LEU A 682 -4.75 23.67 -16.41
N THR A 683 -4.63 22.71 -15.50
CA THR A 683 -3.33 22.21 -15.04
C THR A 683 -2.66 21.33 -16.09
N LEU A 684 -3.42 20.50 -16.83
CA LEU A 684 -2.87 19.74 -17.95
C LEU A 684 -2.34 20.66 -19.04
N MET A 685 -2.95 21.83 -19.27
CA MET A 685 -2.50 22.81 -20.27
C MET A 685 -1.35 23.70 -19.78
N ASN A 686 -1.38 24.13 -18.51
CA ASN A 686 -0.50 25.19 -17.98
C ASN A 686 0.50 24.68 -16.93
N GLY A 687 0.36 23.47 -16.42
CA GLY A 687 1.22 22.91 -15.39
C GLY A 687 2.68 22.78 -15.83
N GLU A 688 3.60 23.07 -14.92
CA GLU A 688 5.04 23.04 -15.20
C GLU A 688 5.48 21.65 -15.69
N PHE A 689 5.01 20.59 -15.04
CA PHE A 689 5.36 19.21 -15.37
C PHE A 689 5.06 18.88 -16.84
N LEU A 690 3.81 19.04 -17.31
CA LEU A 690 3.47 18.68 -18.68
C LEU A 690 4.17 19.55 -19.74
N ASN A 691 4.36 20.84 -19.45
CA ASN A 691 5.10 21.72 -20.35
C ASN A 691 6.59 21.33 -20.43
N GLU A 692 7.21 20.91 -19.33
CA GLU A 692 8.59 20.42 -19.30
C GLU A 692 8.71 19.08 -20.04
N GLU A 693 7.80 18.15 -19.80
CA GLU A 693 7.80 16.84 -20.46
C GLU A 693 7.43 16.92 -21.96
N ALA A 694 6.62 17.89 -22.37
CA ALA A 694 6.38 18.17 -23.80
C ALA A 694 7.65 18.63 -24.52
N ARG A 695 8.54 19.42 -23.88
CA ARG A 695 9.86 19.78 -24.44
C ARG A 695 10.75 18.54 -24.62
N HIS A 696 10.73 17.62 -23.66
CA HIS A 696 11.45 16.35 -23.77
C HIS A 696 10.90 15.49 -24.89
N PHE A 697 9.57 15.47 -25.05
CA PHE A 697 8.92 14.73 -26.12
C PHE A 697 9.29 15.29 -27.50
N ALA A 698 9.22 16.60 -27.68
CA ALA A 698 9.66 17.25 -28.90
C ALA A 698 11.13 16.95 -29.22
N ALA A 699 12.01 16.99 -28.20
CA ALA A 699 13.42 16.62 -28.36
C ALA A 699 13.62 15.15 -28.76
N ARG A 700 12.81 14.23 -28.23
CA ARG A 700 12.77 12.82 -28.65
C ARG A 700 12.42 12.70 -30.14
N LEU A 701 11.35 13.35 -30.57
CA LEU A 701 10.91 13.30 -31.97
C LEU A 701 11.99 13.79 -32.92
N VAL A 702 12.62 14.93 -32.60
CA VAL A 702 13.76 15.45 -33.39
C VAL A 702 14.92 14.45 -33.46
N ARG A 703 15.24 13.79 -32.38
CA ARG A 703 16.32 12.80 -32.31
C ARG A 703 15.99 11.52 -33.10
N GLU A 704 14.73 11.04 -33.06
CA GLU A 704 14.35 9.78 -33.69
C GLU A 704 14.08 9.91 -35.21
N VAL A 705 13.47 10.99 -35.65
CA VAL A 705 13.00 11.13 -37.04
C VAL A 705 13.52 12.41 -37.73
N GLY A 706 14.45 13.13 -37.12
CA GLY A 706 15.10 14.29 -37.74
C GLY A 706 14.19 15.48 -37.97
N THR A 707 14.30 16.14 -39.15
CA THR A 707 13.58 17.38 -39.48
C THR A 707 12.30 17.18 -40.28
N ASP A 708 11.99 15.96 -40.69
CA ASP A 708 10.77 15.67 -41.46
C ASP A 708 9.53 15.90 -40.60
N ARG A 709 8.72 16.89 -40.95
CA ARG A 709 7.53 17.31 -40.20
C ARG A 709 6.47 16.19 -40.11
N ARG A 710 6.20 15.51 -41.23
CA ARG A 710 5.20 14.44 -41.28
C ARG A 710 5.64 13.22 -40.51
N ALA A 711 6.90 12.86 -40.58
CA ALA A 711 7.47 11.79 -39.79
C ALA A 711 7.40 12.09 -38.29
N ARG A 712 7.61 13.37 -37.89
CA ARG A 712 7.43 13.77 -36.46
C ARG A 712 5.97 13.66 -36.04
N ILE A 713 5.01 14.07 -36.86
CA ILE A 713 3.57 13.94 -36.55
C ILE A 713 3.21 12.46 -36.40
N ASP A 714 3.57 11.62 -37.38
CA ASP A 714 3.29 10.17 -37.31
C ASP A 714 3.90 9.52 -36.05
N ARG A 715 5.18 9.81 -35.81
CA ARG A 715 5.86 9.24 -34.63
C ARG A 715 5.24 9.72 -33.31
N ALA A 716 4.83 10.98 -33.22
CA ALA A 716 4.19 11.55 -32.04
C ALA A 716 2.84 10.85 -31.74
N PHE A 717 2.01 10.64 -32.74
CA PHE A 717 0.75 9.90 -32.58
C PHE A 717 0.97 8.45 -32.14
N ARG A 718 1.94 7.77 -32.76
CA ARG A 718 2.26 6.37 -32.38
C ARG A 718 2.75 6.24 -30.94
N LEU A 719 3.56 7.19 -30.47
CA LEU A 719 4.08 7.18 -29.11
C LEU A 719 3.05 7.59 -28.05
N ALA A 720 2.22 8.59 -28.33
CA ALA A 720 1.25 9.11 -27.38
C ALA A 720 -0.10 8.35 -27.44
N LEU A 721 -0.60 8.06 -28.65
CA LEU A 721 -1.95 7.53 -28.86
C LEU A 721 -1.98 6.07 -29.36
N CYS A 722 -0.82 5.44 -29.48
CA CYS A 722 -0.68 4.05 -29.95
C CYS A 722 -1.32 3.78 -31.32
N ARG A 723 -1.33 4.79 -32.23
CA ARG A 723 -1.84 4.66 -33.60
C ARG A 723 -1.18 5.65 -34.55
N ALA A 724 -1.31 5.40 -35.83
CA ALA A 724 -1.00 6.39 -36.84
C ALA A 724 -2.07 7.51 -36.86
N PRO A 725 -1.71 8.74 -37.22
CA PRO A 725 -2.70 9.80 -37.47
C PRO A 725 -3.51 9.52 -38.74
N THR A 726 -4.75 9.98 -38.77
CA THR A 726 -5.56 10.02 -40.00
C THR A 726 -5.04 11.13 -40.92
N ALA A 727 -5.46 11.10 -42.19
CA ALA A 727 -5.09 12.15 -43.15
C ALA A 727 -5.53 13.55 -42.68
N ASP A 728 -6.72 13.68 -42.09
CA ASP A 728 -7.26 14.96 -41.60
C ASP A 728 -6.50 15.44 -40.35
N GLU A 729 -6.06 14.52 -39.49
CA GLU A 729 -5.23 14.85 -38.34
C GLU A 729 -3.84 15.34 -38.75
N VAL A 730 -3.23 14.72 -39.78
CA VAL A 730 -1.96 15.22 -40.36
C VAL A 730 -2.12 16.65 -40.88
N ILE A 731 -3.17 16.91 -41.67
CA ILE A 731 -3.45 18.25 -42.19
C ILE A 731 -3.67 19.27 -41.09
N SER A 732 -4.40 18.87 -40.04
CA SER A 732 -4.70 19.71 -38.88
C SER A 732 -3.44 20.02 -38.07
N ALA A 733 -2.57 19.03 -37.87
CA ALA A 733 -1.30 19.15 -37.16
C ALA A 733 -0.33 20.05 -37.95
N GLU A 734 -0.21 19.90 -39.28
CA GLU A 734 0.60 20.78 -40.15
C GLU A 734 0.15 22.23 -40.01
N LYS A 735 -1.16 22.50 -40.16
CA LYS A 735 -1.73 23.85 -40.01
C LYS A 735 -1.53 24.43 -38.60
N PHE A 736 -1.58 23.59 -37.56
CA PHE A 736 -1.31 24.01 -36.19
C PHE A 736 0.16 24.44 -36.03
N LEU A 737 1.09 23.63 -36.49
CA LEU A 737 2.53 23.94 -36.47
C LEU A 737 2.86 25.22 -37.22
N ASP A 738 2.33 25.41 -38.46
CA ASP A 738 2.54 26.62 -39.24
C ASP A 738 2.05 27.89 -38.51
N ARG A 739 0.87 27.82 -37.90
CA ARG A 739 0.31 28.96 -37.15
C ARG A 739 1.14 29.28 -35.90
N GLN A 740 1.59 28.26 -35.18
CA GLN A 740 2.40 28.45 -34.01
C GLN A 740 3.79 28.99 -34.34
N GLU A 741 4.46 28.50 -35.41
CA GLU A 741 5.73 29.00 -35.86
C GLU A 741 5.65 30.50 -36.23
N MET A 742 4.63 30.90 -36.98
CA MET A 742 4.40 32.31 -37.32
C MET A 742 4.18 33.17 -36.09
N ARG A 743 3.32 32.73 -35.17
CA ARG A 743 3.02 33.46 -33.94
C ARG A 743 4.27 33.66 -33.07
N ILE A 744 5.04 32.59 -32.90
CA ILE A 744 6.26 32.63 -32.08
C ILE A 744 7.30 33.55 -32.75
N ALA A 745 7.48 33.50 -34.06
CA ALA A 745 8.36 34.38 -34.80
C ALA A 745 7.98 35.86 -34.60
N GLU A 746 6.67 36.17 -34.70
CA GLU A 746 6.17 37.53 -34.46
C GLU A 746 6.36 37.99 -32.99
N GLU A 747 6.24 37.08 -32.03
CA GLU A 747 6.51 37.38 -30.64
C GLU A 747 8.01 37.66 -30.37
N GLU A 748 8.90 36.90 -31.00
CA GLU A 748 10.37 37.09 -30.89
C GLU A 748 10.79 38.43 -31.54
N ASP A 749 10.21 38.80 -32.70
CA ASP A 749 10.48 40.10 -33.33
C ASP A 749 10.05 41.31 -32.48
N ARG A 750 9.05 41.12 -31.61
CA ARG A 750 8.55 42.14 -30.67
C ARG A 750 9.26 42.09 -29.29
N ALA A 751 9.92 41.00 -28.97
CA ALA A 751 10.56 40.83 -27.66
C ALA A 751 11.80 41.74 -27.55
N ALA A 752 11.92 42.44 -26.42
CA ALA A 752 13.16 43.14 -26.09
C ALA A 752 14.32 42.15 -25.95
N ALA A 753 15.53 42.54 -26.39
CA ALA A 753 16.74 41.71 -26.41
C ALA A 753 17.24 41.14 -25.06
N THR A 754 16.34 41.01 -24.09
CA THR A 754 16.63 40.58 -22.70
C THR A 754 16.45 39.07 -22.48
N GLN A 755 15.84 38.36 -23.41
CA GLN A 755 15.65 36.92 -23.32
C GLN A 755 16.40 36.20 -24.47
N PRO A 756 16.91 34.97 -24.23
CA PRO A 756 17.50 34.20 -25.33
C PRO A 756 16.44 33.88 -26.38
N PRO A 757 16.76 34.00 -27.69
CA PRO A 757 15.80 33.78 -28.77
C PRO A 757 15.29 32.33 -28.75
N ARG A 758 13.97 32.17 -28.88
CA ARG A 758 13.32 30.86 -29.02
C ARG A 758 13.37 30.42 -30.50
N ASP A 759 13.64 29.15 -30.72
CA ASP A 759 13.48 28.54 -32.05
C ASP A 759 11.97 28.34 -32.35
N PRO A 760 11.35 29.06 -33.32
CA PRO A 760 9.92 28.96 -33.57
C PRO A 760 9.48 27.54 -33.93
N SER A 761 10.24 26.80 -34.73
CA SER A 761 9.90 25.44 -35.15
C SER A 761 9.93 24.45 -33.98
N ARG A 762 10.93 24.57 -33.12
CA ARG A 762 11.04 23.73 -31.91
C ARG A 762 9.93 24.04 -30.91
N THR A 763 9.67 25.31 -30.65
CA THR A 763 8.64 25.72 -29.66
C THR A 763 7.24 25.37 -30.18
N ALA A 764 6.97 25.45 -31.48
CA ALA A 764 5.73 24.97 -32.08
C ALA A 764 5.55 23.45 -31.91
N LEU A 765 6.64 22.67 -32.06
CA LEU A 765 6.61 21.22 -31.84
C LEU A 765 6.37 20.88 -30.36
N GLU A 766 6.94 21.64 -29.45
CA GLU A 766 6.70 21.49 -27.98
C GLU A 766 5.20 21.72 -27.67
N ALA A 767 4.62 22.77 -28.23
CA ALA A 767 3.17 23.05 -28.11
C ALA A 767 2.32 21.93 -28.70
N PHE A 768 2.71 21.36 -29.83
CA PHE A 768 2.02 20.23 -30.45
C PHE A 768 2.09 18.96 -29.55
N CYS A 769 3.23 18.65 -28.96
CA CYS A 769 3.38 17.56 -28.02
C CYS A 769 2.46 17.75 -26.80
N LEU A 770 2.36 18.98 -26.28
CA LEU A 770 1.45 19.32 -25.19
C LEU A 770 -0.03 19.09 -25.57
N VAL A 771 -0.43 19.43 -26.81
CA VAL A 771 -1.79 19.16 -27.31
C VAL A 771 -2.08 17.67 -27.28
N LEU A 772 -1.15 16.80 -27.70
CA LEU A 772 -1.35 15.35 -27.68
C LEU A 772 -1.59 14.81 -26.26
N TYR A 773 -0.87 15.31 -25.27
CA TYR A 773 -1.08 14.94 -23.86
C TYR A 773 -2.44 15.37 -23.31
N ASN A 774 -3.07 16.38 -23.93
CA ASN A 774 -4.36 16.91 -23.52
C ASN A 774 -5.56 16.30 -24.29
N LEU A 775 -5.32 15.37 -25.22
CA LEU A 775 -6.41 14.67 -25.91
C LEU A 775 -7.08 13.66 -24.98
N ASN A 776 -8.42 13.55 -25.08
CA ASN A 776 -9.16 12.53 -24.36
C ASN A 776 -8.61 11.11 -24.62
N GLU A 777 -8.24 10.81 -25.86
CA GLU A 777 -7.64 9.53 -26.23
C GLU A 777 -6.33 9.21 -25.46
N PHE A 778 -5.59 10.24 -25.00
CA PHE A 778 -4.39 10.04 -24.18
C PHE A 778 -4.76 9.66 -22.74
N VAL A 779 -5.76 10.31 -22.15
CA VAL A 779 -6.11 10.19 -20.73
C VAL A 779 -7.24 9.20 -20.42
N TYR A 780 -7.91 8.65 -21.45
CA TYR A 780 -9.00 7.68 -21.29
C TYR A 780 -8.66 6.32 -21.91
N ILE A 781 -9.33 5.29 -21.39
CA ILE A 781 -9.36 3.93 -21.96
C ILE A 781 -10.78 3.65 -22.44
N ASP A 782 -10.87 3.19 -23.66
CA ASP A 782 -12.06 2.73 -24.39
C ASP A 782 -12.07 1.22 -24.58
#